data_a08a2f142cc8ab4a1755f84578835f56
#
_entry.id   a08a2f142cc8ab4a1755f84578835f56
#
_cell.length_a   1.000
_cell.length_b   1.000
_cell.length_c   1.000
_cell.angle_alpha   90.00
_cell.angle_beta   90.00
_cell.angle_gamma   90.00
#
_symmetry.space_group_name_H-M   'P 1'
#
loop_
_entity.id
_entity.type
_entity.pdbx_description
1 polymer ?
#
loop_
_entity_poly.entity_id
_entity_poly.type
_entity_poly.pdbx_seq_one_letter_code
_entity_poly.pdbx_strand_id
1 'polypeptide(L)'
;MADDKDDIVTEARKRFERAKSFYGPSRVLAVADTRFALGDSDNGWQWPDDISQERTIARRVKLTVNTTAQHCNQVINEIRKNRPACKVSPVDGGADKKTADILSGLIRNIQASSNADDAHDIAAEHATYGGEGYWRVLTDYESETSFDQYIAIAPIPNPNRVYIDPDAKALDKSDAEWGFIFSDISKEQFKRDYPGIDPASWVDDRKGWINGDTFVRAEYFYCVYDKDKACLLADGTTALKSELPPGAVCIKERDTEVKRWKHCIIVGGHDKPPDATEWPGDYLPIIAVVGKEVNVNGEIVRKGLVRDLKDPARIVNYAYSETVQTLALQNKIPYIAAQEAIEGHEVAWRNANMSNDAYLPYNAYDSANNPLPPPKRQEPAVMPAAQIQLLQLSLEQMRGSSGQQNANFGIKSEAQSGIGIQRLKVQGEVATFHFPDNLARGLKYEAKILIDLIPKVYTKEKVLRTLGIDGTAQMATLDPNMPGAYFEVPSEDDIQRIFNPGVGRYDVAIDTGPSFQTQRQESQAVMVELARSDPTLMQKAGDIVVRSMDFQDADKLADRLAKTLPPGLADEKGGPQKQVAQLTQQLQAMQMESQQHIEEGLKLEQENEKLRAGEASKLASAQIDAQKNEQEAAMKERQMQIDADLERKRMEQDAALQQERMDREFAMKQQQAERDAELAIYKIEKEAEVRNRANLLNAAMQPQGEEGESKAQEKAEAKNKPRKVTIKAPSGQTYTGTIE
;
A
#
# COMPACT_ATOMS: atom_id res chain seq x y z
N MET A 1 -15.88 47.93 8.37
CA MET A 1 -14.76 47.12 8.91
C MET A 1 -15.06 46.39 10.21
N ALA A 2 -15.85 46.94 11.16
CA ALA A 2 -16.26 46.20 12.37
C ALA A 2 -17.37 45.17 12.06
N ASP A 3 -18.34 45.54 11.22
CA ASP A 3 -19.45 44.66 10.81
C ASP A 3 -18.99 43.41 10.04
N ASP A 4 -17.95 43.52 9.20
CA ASP A 4 -17.40 42.37 8.43
C ASP A 4 -16.74 41.30 9.31
N LYS A 5 -16.16 41.68 10.46
CA LYS A 5 -15.43 40.75 11.34
C LYS A 5 -16.35 39.87 12.18
N ASP A 6 -17.48 40.45 12.62
CA ASP A 6 -18.51 39.68 13.36
C ASP A 6 -19.23 38.69 12.43
N ASP A 7 -19.34 39.03 11.16
CA ASP A 7 -19.93 38.17 10.14
C ASP A 7 -19.09 36.92 9.85
N ILE A 8 -17.73 37.06 9.81
CA ILE A 8 -16.80 35.94 9.57
C ILE A 8 -16.89 34.91 10.70
N VAL A 9 -16.90 35.31 11.97
CA VAL A 9 -17.00 34.39 13.12
C VAL A 9 -18.35 33.69 13.14
N THR A 10 -19.41 34.41 12.83
CA THR A 10 -20.76 33.86 12.76
C THR A 10 -20.88 32.81 11.66
N GLU A 11 -20.34 33.07 10.47
CA GLU A 11 -20.32 32.14 9.37
C GLU A 11 -19.39 30.92 9.68
N ALA A 12 -18.22 31.13 10.27
CA ALA A 12 -17.33 30.08 10.72
C ALA A 12 -18.03 29.14 11.71
N ARG A 13 -18.77 29.66 12.69
CA ARG A 13 -19.56 28.85 13.65
C ARG A 13 -20.63 28.02 12.93
N LYS A 14 -21.39 28.64 12.05
CA LYS A 14 -22.41 27.93 11.26
C LYS A 14 -21.83 26.80 10.42
N ARG A 15 -20.72 27.04 9.73
CA ARG A 15 -20.00 26.04 8.96
C ARG A 15 -19.47 24.91 9.84
N PHE A 16 -18.91 25.26 11.00
CA PHE A 16 -18.42 24.28 11.97
C PHE A 16 -19.54 23.39 12.52
N GLU A 17 -20.67 23.95 12.95
CA GLU A 17 -21.81 23.16 13.47
C GLU A 17 -22.39 22.24 12.39
N ARG A 18 -22.45 22.69 11.15
CA ARG A 18 -22.86 21.88 10.00
C ARG A 18 -21.88 20.71 9.79
N ALA A 19 -20.58 20.99 9.78
CA ALA A 19 -19.56 19.95 9.63
C ALA A 19 -19.57 18.97 10.81
N LYS A 20 -19.69 19.47 12.04
CA LYS A 20 -19.77 18.64 13.24
C LYS A 20 -20.95 17.66 13.20
N SER A 21 -22.11 18.14 12.76
CA SER A 21 -23.29 17.29 12.57
C SER A 21 -23.05 16.23 11.48
N PHE A 22 -22.41 16.61 10.38
CA PHE A 22 -22.13 15.73 9.26
C PHE A 22 -21.09 14.64 9.61
N TYR A 23 -19.97 15.03 10.21
CA TYR A 23 -18.88 14.09 10.55
C TYR A 23 -19.15 13.28 11.82
N GLY A 24 -20.00 13.76 12.73
CA GLY A 24 -20.21 13.21 14.06
C GLY A 24 -20.48 11.69 14.08
N PRO A 25 -21.49 11.18 13.35
CA PRO A 25 -21.80 9.74 13.34
C PRO A 25 -20.63 8.88 12.86
N SER A 26 -19.96 9.28 11.78
CA SER A 26 -18.82 8.56 11.23
C SER A 26 -17.63 8.53 12.21
N ARG A 27 -17.36 9.62 12.92
CA ARG A 27 -16.26 9.75 13.88
C ARG A 27 -16.43 8.91 15.13
N VAL A 28 -17.63 8.81 15.65
CA VAL A 28 -17.91 7.91 16.77
C VAL A 28 -17.52 6.47 16.42
N LEU A 29 -17.89 6.04 15.22
CA LEU A 29 -17.52 4.73 14.70
C LEU A 29 -16.00 4.60 14.46
N ALA A 30 -15.36 5.64 13.90
CA ALA A 30 -13.92 5.66 13.65
C ALA A 30 -13.10 5.55 14.95
N VAL A 31 -13.50 6.27 16.01
CA VAL A 31 -12.88 6.15 17.34
C VAL A 31 -13.04 4.75 17.92
N ALA A 32 -14.23 4.16 17.80
CA ALA A 32 -14.47 2.79 18.24
C ALA A 32 -13.67 1.76 17.42
N ASP A 33 -13.46 2.01 16.12
CA ASP A 33 -12.64 1.16 15.25
C ASP A 33 -11.16 1.23 15.65
N THR A 34 -10.65 2.45 15.85
CA THR A 34 -9.25 2.67 16.26
C THR A 34 -8.96 2.03 17.62
N ARG A 35 -9.85 2.20 18.61
CA ARG A 35 -9.73 1.56 19.92
C ARG A 35 -9.74 0.04 19.82
N PHE A 36 -10.61 -0.50 18.97
CA PHE A 36 -10.67 -1.94 18.73
C PHE A 36 -9.35 -2.46 18.14
N ALA A 37 -8.77 -1.75 17.17
CA ALA A 37 -7.48 -2.11 16.57
C ALA A 37 -6.32 -2.10 17.58
N LEU A 38 -6.32 -1.16 18.53
CA LEU A 38 -5.31 -1.10 19.60
C LEU A 38 -5.40 -2.27 20.55
N GLY A 39 -6.57 -2.90 20.70
CA GLY A 39 -6.74 -4.13 21.47
C GLY A 39 -6.51 -3.98 22.96
N ASP A 40 -6.78 -2.80 23.53
CA ASP A 40 -6.64 -2.53 24.95
C ASP A 40 -7.59 -3.41 25.78
N SER A 41 -7.03 -4.41 26.43
CA SER A 41 -7.76 -5.34 27.27
C SER A 41 -8.31 -4.71 28.54
N ASP A 42 -7.64 -3.71 29.07
CA ASP A 42 -7.99 -3.08 30.35
C ASP A 42 -9.23 -2.19 30.19
N ASN A 43 -9.34 -1.51 29.06
CA ASN A 43 -10.51 -0.71 28.70
C ASN A 43 -11.62 -1.53 28.01
N GLY A 44 -11.39 -2.82 27.75
CA GLY A 44 -12.40 -3.72 27.21
C GLY A 44 -12.86 -3.42 25.78
N TRP A 45 -12.09 -2.67 25.02
CA TRP A 45 -12.50 -2.21 23.70
C TRP A 45 -12.82 -3.31 22.69
N GLN A 46 -12.21 -4.49 22.84
CA GLN A 46 -12.51 -5.63 21.96
C GLN A 46 -13.68 -6.48 22.40
N TRP A 47 -14.18 -6.25 23.61
CA TRP A 47 -15.34 -6.95 24.14
C TRP A 47 -16.55 -6.01 24.22
N PRO A 48 -17.75 -6.43 23.77
CA PRO A 48 -18.98 -5.71 24.05
C PRO A 48 -19.19 -5.58 25.56
N ASP A 49 -19.64 -4.41 26.01
CA ASP A 49 -19.71 -4.09 27.44
C ASP A 49 -20.62 -5.05 28.23
N ASP A 50 -21.77 -5.43 27.65
CA ASP A 50 -22.72 -6.39 28.20
C ASP A 50 -22.07 -7.76 28.42
N ILE A 51 -21.42 -8.32 27.38
CA ILE A 51 -20.72 -9.61 27.45
C ILE A 51 -19.54 -9.53 28.40
N SER A 52 -18.80 -8.40 28.38
CA SER A 52 -17.67 -8.18 29.27
C SER A 52 -18.08 -8.20 30.74
N GLN A 53 -19.19 -7.54 31.08
CA GLN A 53 -19.74 -7.50 32.43
C GLN A 53 -20.26 -8.87 32.87
N GLU A 54 -21.04 -9.55 32.03
CA GLU A 54 -21.55 -10.90 32.30
C GLU A 54 -20.39 -11.86 32.62
N ARG A 55 -19.35 -11.88 31.81
CA ARG A 55 -18.18 -12.75 32.02
C ARG A 55 -17.42 -12.41 33.30
N THR A 56 -17.32 -11.13 33.64
CA THR A 56 -16.67 -10.66 34.86
C THR A 56 -17.46 -11.10 36.11
N ILE A 57 -18.78 -10.93 36.11
CA ILE A 57 -19.67 -11.38 37.18
C ILE A 57 -19.59 -12.89 37.36
N ALA A 58 -19.64 -13.63 36.24
CA ALA A 58 -19.55 -15.08 36.23
C ALA A 58 -18.12 -15.62 36.51
N ARG A 59 -17.13 -14.77 36.72
CA ARG A 59 -15.69 -15.11 36.89
C ARG A 59 -15.18 -16.00 35.76
N ARG A 60 -15.65 -15.77 34.55
CA ARG A 60 -15.19 -16.48 33.35
C ARG A 60 -13.96 -15.81 32.75
N VAL A 61 -13.12 -16.61 32.11
CA VAL A 61 -11.92 -16.14 31.43
C VAL A 61 -12.30 -15.16 30.31
N LYS A 62 -11.62 -14.00 30.26
CA LYS A 62 -11.76 -12.99 29.23
C LYS A 62 -10.37 -12.69 28.66
N LEU A 63 -10.08 -13.24 27.48
CA LEU A 63 -8.82 -13.07 26.77
C LEU A 63 -9.04 -12.24 25.51
N THR A 64 -8.11 -11.37 25.23
CA THR A 64 -8.07 -10.60 23.98
C THR A 64 -6.90 -11.07 23.13
N VAL A 65 -7.20 -11.60 21.95
CA VAL A 65 -6.23 -11.96 20.93
C VAL A 65 -6.36 -10.94 19.80
N ASN A 66 -5.48 -9.94 19.81
CA ASN A 66 -5.56 -8.84 18.86
C ASN A 66 -5.06 -9.24 17.46
N THR A 67 -5.81 -10.07 16.76
CA THR A 67 -5.53 -10.45 15.37
C THR A 67 -5.76 -9.30 14.39
N THR A 68 -6.66 -8.36 14.73
CA THR A 68 -6.99 -7.19 13.88
C THR A 68 -5.77 -6.32 13.63
N ALA A 69 -4.94 -6.09 14.65
CA ALA A 69 -3.72 -5.30 14.51
C ALA A 69 -2.76 -5.88 13.45
N GLN A 70 -2.65 -7.21 13.36
CA GLN A 70 -1.80 -7.87 12.37
C GLN A 70 -2.26 -7.54 10.94
N HIS A 71 -3.56 -7.58 10.68
CA HIS A 71 -4.14 -7.27 9.37
C HIS A 71 -3.94 -5.81 8.99
N CYS A 72 -4.15 -4.89 9.93
CA CYS A 72 -3.94 -3.45 9.71
C CYS A 72 -2.46 -3.13 9.49
N ASN A 73 -1.57 -3.69 10.31
CA ASN A 73 -0.12 -3.48 10.19
C ASN A 73 0.41 -3.99 8.84
N GLN A 74 -0.18 -5.05 8.28
CA GLN A 74 0.21 -5.54 6.96
C GLN A 74 -0.02 -4.46 5.89
N VAL A 75 -1.19 -3.81 5.88
CA VAL A 75 -1.52 -2.73 4.93
C VAL A 75 -0.64 -1.50 5.17
N ILE A 76 -0.49 -1.07 6.43
CA ILE A 76 0.31 0.11 6.79
C ILE A 76 1.77 -0.09 6.38
N ASN A 77 2.35 -1.25 6.67
CA ASN A 77 3.74 -1.55 6.34
C ASN A 77 3.96 -1.73 4.83
N GLU A 78 2.94 -2.20 4.11
CA GLU A 78 2.97 -2.26 2.64
C GLU A 78 3.00 -0.84 2.05
N ILE A 79 2.19 0.08 2.56
CA ILE A 79 2.22 1.50 2.18
C ILE A 79 3.60 2.10 2.48
N ARG A 80 4.14 1.88 3.67
CA ARG A 80 5.47 2.38 4.07
C ARG A 80 6.60 1.84 3.18
N LYS A 81 6.50 0.59 2.77
CA LYS A 81 7.49 -0.04 1.88
C LYS A 81 7.40 0.48 0.45
N ASN A 82 6.20 0.72 -0.06
CA ASN A 82 5.94 1.08 -1.45
C ASN A 82 5.41 2.51 -1.54
N ARG A 83 6.18 3.49 -1.04
CA ARG A 83 5.77 4.89 -1.05
C ARG A 83 5.67 5.43 -2.47
N PRO A 84 4.51 5.99 -2.86
CA PRO A 84 4.36 6.61 -4.16
C PRO A 84 5.28 7.83 -4.30
N ALA A 85 5.90 8.00 -5.45
CA ALA A 85 6.75 9.14 -5.76
C ALA A 85 6.02 10.15 -6.64
N CYS A 86 6.17 11.44 -6.33
CA CYS A 86 5.62 12.52 -7.14
C CYS A 86 6.57 12.85 -8.30
N LYS A 87 6.03 12.90 -9.51
CA LYS A 87 6.72 13.33 -10.72
C LYS A 87 5.98 14.48 -11.35
N VAL A 88 6.68 15.60 -11.55
CA VAL A 88 6.16 16.77 -12.26
C VAL A 88 6.40 16.60 -13.75
N SER A 89 5.44 17.03 -14.55
CA SER A 89 5.51 16.99 -16.00
C SER A 89 5.03 18.33 -16.60
N PRO A 90 5.65 18.82 -17.67
CA PRO A 90 5.19 20.02 -18.36
C PRO A 90 3.86 19.76 -19.07
N VAL A 91 2.97 20.76 -19.12
CA VAL A 91 1.64 20.68 -19.72
C VAL A 91 1.50 21.53 -20.96
N ASP A 92 2.19 22.68 -21.01
CA ASP A 92 2.09 23.65 -22.10
C ASP A 92 3.45 23.92 -22.78
N GLY A 93 3.42 24.69 -23.87
CA GLY A 93 4.61 25.02 -24.64
C GLY A 93 5.56 26.00 -23.97
N GLY A 94 5.15 26.63 -22.85
CA GLY A 94 6.01 27.51 -22.03
C GLY A 94 6.78 26.77 -20.94
N ALA A 95 6.37 25.52 -20.64
CA ALA A 95 6.96 24.67 -19.61
C ALA A 95 8.14 23.85 -20.15
N ASP A 96 9.25 23.80 -19.40
CA ASP A 96 10.42 22.99 -19.76
C ASP A 96 10.53 21.72 -18.94
N LYS A 97 11.04 20.65 -19.57
CA LYS A 97 11.21 19.34 -18.92
C LYS A 97 12.25 19.40 -17.77
N LYS A 98 13.34 20.16 -17.96
CA LYS A 98 14.38 20.29 -16.93
C LYS A 98 13.85 21.03 -15.69
N THR A 99 13.03 22.07 -15.90
CA THR A 99 12.31 22.73 -14.79
C THR A 99 11.37 21.77 -14.08
N ALA A 100 10.64 20.92 -14.81
CA ALA A 100 9.79 19.89 -14.20
C ALA A 100 10.59 18.88 -13.36
N ASP A 101 11.78 18.48 -13.81
CA ASP A 101 12.68 17.60 -13.06
C ASP A 101 13.23 18.30 -11.80
N ILE A 102 13.58 19.59 -11.89
CA ILE A 102 14.01 20.42 -10.75
C ILE A 102 12.85 20.56 -9.73
N LEU A 103 11.65 20.87 -10.19
CA LEU A 103 10.45 20.94 -9.32
C LEU A 103 10.19 19.62 -8.62
N SER A 104 10.31 18.50 -9.33
CA SER A 104 10.21 17.17 -8.71
C SER A 104 11.27 16.96 -7.62
N GLY A 105 12.50 17.42 -7.86
CA GLY A 105 13.58 17.37 -6.90
C GLY A 105 13.37 18.30 -5.70
N LEU A 106 12.79 19.48 -5.92
CA LEU A 106 12.45 20.43 -4.86
C LEU A 106 11.31 19.91 -3.98
N ILE A 107 10.27 19.34 -4.56
CA ILE A 107 9.20 18.68 -3.80
C ILE A 107 9.77 17.61 -2.88
N ARG A 108 10.65 16.73 -3.40
CA ARG A 108 11.33 15.72 -2.57
C ARG A 108 12.18 16.33 -1.46
N ASN A 109 12.85 17.45 -1.74
CA ASN A 109 13.62 18.15 -0.71
C ASN A 109 12.71 18.73 0.38
N ILE A 110 11.57 19.34 0.02
CA ILE A 110 10.59 19.85 0.99
C ILE A 110 10.03 18.69 1.84
N GLN A 111 9.67 17.58 1.22
CA GLN A 111 9.22 16.38 1.93
C GLN A 111 10.28 15.86 2.90
N ALA A 112 11.53 15.74 2.46
CA ALA A 112 12.63 15.25 3.28
C ALA A 112 12.97 16.20 4.45
N SER A 113 13.03 17.52 4.20
CA SER A 113 13.33 18.51 5.24
C SER A 113 12.22 18.64 6.29
N SER A 114 10.98 18.33 5.91
CA SER A 114 9.80 18.38 6.79
C SER A 114 9.53 17.05 7.51
N ASN A 115 10.30 15.98 7.26
CA ASN A 115 9.96 14.62 7.68
C ASN A 115 8.52 14.26 7.26
N ALA A 116 8.14 14.59 6.03
CA ALA A 116 6.78 14.40 5.54
C ALA A 116 6.32 12.94 5.59
N ASP A 117 7.27 12.01 5.57
CA ASP A 117 7.02 10.58 5.74
C ASP A 117 6.25 10.26 7.03
N ASP A 118 6.56 10.94 8.15
CA ASP A 118 5.82 10.76 9.41
C ASP A 118 4.38 11.26 9.27
N ALA A 119 4.17 12.38 8.58
CA ALA A 119 2.84 12.93 8.35
C ALA A 119 1.98 12.01 7.46
N HIS A 120 2.55 11.47 6.41
CA HIS A 120 1.90 10.54 5.50
C HIS A 120 1.58 9.21 6.19
N ASP A 121 2.52 8.67 6.98
CA ASP A 121 2.35 7.42 7.72
C ASP A 121 1.25 7.53 8.79
N ILE A 122 1.24 8.61 9.57
CA ILE A 122 0.17 8.87 10.56
C ILE A 122 -1.20 8.96 9.88
N ALA A 123 -1.29 9.68 8.76
CA ALA A 123 -2.56 9.81 8.04
C ALA A 123 -3.02 8.47 7.43
N ALA A 124 -2.10 7.69 6.83
CA ALA A 124 -2.40 6.37 6.29
C ALA A 124 -2.84 5.38 7.38
N GLU A 125 -2.21 5.44 8.56
CA GLU A 125 -2.58 4.64 9.73
C GLU A 125 -4.00 4.95 10.20
N HIS A 126 -4.33 6.23 10.37
CA HIS A 126 -5.70 6.66 10.74
C HIS A 126 -6.73 6.29 9.68
N ALA A 127 -6.41 6.43 8.39
CA ALA A 127 -7.28 6.01 7.30
C ALA A 127 -7.53 4.50 7.31
N THR A 128 -6.49 3.70 7.63
CA THR A 128 -6.59 2.24 7.73
C THR A 128 -7.43 1.80 8.94
N TYR A 129 -7.29 2.45 10.10
CA TYR A 129 -8.07 2.12 11.30
C TYR A 129 -9.48 2.66 11.25
N GLY A 130 -9.62 3.97 11.15
CA GLY A 130 -10.90 4.69 11.34
C GLY A 130 -11.57 5.12 10.04
N GLY A 131 -10.85 5.11 8.93
CA GLY A 131 -11.36 5.47 7.61
C GLY A 131 -11.03 6.87 7.13
N GLU A 132 -10.37 7.71 7.94
CA GLU A 132 -9.92 9.06 7.56
C GLU A 132 -8.65 9.47 8.29
N GLY A 133 -7.73 10.08 7.57
CA GLY A 133 -6.50 10.67 8.09
C GLY A 133 -6.19 11.97 7.36
N TYR A 134 -5.35 12.83 7.97
CA TYR A 134 -5.09 14.17 7.45
C TYR A 134 -3.65 14.58 7.72
N TRP A 135 -3.10 15.40 6.82
CA TRP A 135 -1.91 16.22 7.06
C TRP A 135 -2.09 17.58 6.42
N ARG A 136 -1.14 18.46 6.60
CA ARG A 136 -1.22 19.82 6.08
C ARG A 136 0.09 20.33 5.51
N VAL A 137 -0.03 21.27 4.58
CA VAL A 137 1.07 22.12 4.14
C VAL A 137 0.99 23.45 4.90
N LEU A 138 2.12 23.96 5.31
CA LEU A 138 2.22 25.25 5.98
C LEU A 138 3.41 26.05 5.43
N THR A 139 3.36 27.35 5.61
CA THR A 139 4.49 28.27 5.36
C THR A 139 4.90 28.88 6.67
N ASP A 140 6.20 28.98 6.91
CA ASP A 140 6.74 29.58 8.13
C ASP A 140 8.03 30.33 7.77
N TYR A 141 8.47 31.23 8.67
CA TYR A 141 9.71 31.96 8.48
C TYR A 141 10.91 31.08 8.78
N GLU A 142 12.02 31.25 8.01
CA GLU A 142 13.25 30.44 8.19
C GLU A 142 13.89 30.67 9.57
N SER A 143 13.73 31.88 10.12
CA SER A 143 14.14 32.21 11.47
C SER A 143 13.35 33.41 11.99
N GLU A 144 13.38 33.67 13.30
CA GLU A 144 12.70 34.80 13.94
C GLU A 144 13.15 36.17 13.40
N THR A 145 14.29 36.24 12.75
CA THR A 145 14.87 37.48 12.21
C THR A 145 14.85 37.54 10.67
N SER A 146 14.37 36.48 10.01
CA SER A 146 14.28 36.40 8.56
C SER A 146 12.88 36.76 8.07
N PHE A 147 12.81 37.45 6.94
CA PHE A 147 11.57 37.63 6.18
C PHE A 147 11.38 36.55 5.11
N ASP A 148 12.38 35.69 4.92
CA ASP A 148 12.28 34.59 3.97
C ASP A 148 11.47 33.45 4.60
N GLN A 149 10.52 32.95 3.83
CA GLN A 149 9.66 31.85 4.23
C GLN A 149 10.12 30.54 3.59
N TYR A 150 9.76 29.45 4.24
CA TYR A 150 9.90 28.10 3.72
C TYR A 150 8.56 27.36 3.75
N ILE A 151 8.44 26.35 2.90
CA ILE A 151 7.27 25.50 2.84
C ILE A 151 7.56 24.24 3.64
N ALA A 152 6.63 23.85 4.52
CA ALA A 152 6.75 22.64 5.31
C ALA A 152 5.47 21.78 5.25
N ILE A 153 5.64 20.50 5.49
CA ILE A 153 4.57 19.52 5.61
C ILE A 153 4.51 19.08 7.06
N ALA A 154 3.33 19.14 7.67
CA ALA A 154 3.14 18.81 9.07
C ALA A 154 2.04 17.77 9.29
N PRO A 155 2.23 16.82 10.22
CA PRO A 155 1.22 15.84 10.58
C PRO A 155 0.05 16.51 11.30
N ILE A 156 -1.14 15.90 11.17
CA ILE A 156 -2.29 16.18 12.01
C ILE A 156 -2.59 14.91 12.81
N PRO A 157 -2.09 14.83 14.06
CA PRO A 157 -2.13 13.59 14.84
C PRO A 157 -3.55 13.12 15.20
N ASN A 158 -4.51 14.02 15.27
CA ASN A 158 -5.89 13.69 15.61
C ASN A 158 -6.85 14.04 14.46
N PRO A 159 -7.28 13.06 13.66
CA PRO A 159 -8.16 13.28 12.52
C PRO A 159 -9.53 13.85 12.93
N ASN A 160 -9.97 13.60 14.17
CA ASN A 160 -11.24 14.11 14.68
C ASN A 160 -11.24 15.63 14.94
N ARG A 161 -10.08 16.28 14.84
CA ARG A 161 -9.90 17.72 14.99
C ARG A 161 -9.90 18.49 13.66
N VAL A 162 -10.10 17.81 12.53
CA VAL A 162 -10.17 18.43 11.20
C VAL A 162 -11.62 18.43 10.73
N TYR A 163 -12.11 19.56 10.25
CA TYR A 163 -13.42 19.67 9.65
C TYR A 163 -13.28 20.37 8.30
N ILE A 164 -13.66 19.68 7.25
CA ILE A 164 -13.63 20.17 5.87
C ILE A 164 -15.06 20.30 5.37
N ASP A 165 -15.27 21.14 4.39
CA ASP A 165 -16.55 21.39 3.77
C ASP A 165 -17.28 20.08 3.41
N PRO A 166 -18.48 19.82 3.97
CA PRO A 166 -19.26 18.63 3.64
C PRO A 166 -19.73 18.57 2.18
N ASP A 167 -19.78 19.71 1.48
CA ASP A 167 -20.19 19.75 0.08
C ASP A 167 -19.07 19.33 -0.88
N ALA A 168 -17.82 19.17 -0.39
CA ALA A 168 -16.70 18.68 -1.16
C ALA A 168 -16.90 17.23 -1.62
N LYS A 169 -16.91 17.01 -2.94
CA LYS A 169 -17.18 15.73 -3.60
C LYS A 169 -15.92 14.95 -3.95
N ALA A 170 -14.80 15.64 -4.17
CA ALA A 170 -13.52 15.00 -4.44
C ALA A 170 -13.06 14.16 -3.24
N LEU A 171 -12.47 12.99 -3.48
CA LEU A 171 -11.96 12.13 -2.42
C LEU A 171 -10.81 12.79 -1.64
N ASP A 172 -9.97 13.55 -2.33
CA ASP A 172 -8.87 14.32 -1.78
C ASP A 172 -9.28 15.68 -1.20
N LYS A 173 -10.59 16.02 -1.29
CA LYS A 173 -11.18 17.29 -0.84
C LYS A 173 -10.57 18.54 -1.49
N SER A 174 -10.02 18.41 -2.69
CA SER A 174 -9.43 19.51 -3.46
C SER A 174 -10.47 20.56 -3.91
N ASP A 175 -11.74 20.19 -3.93
CA ASP A 175 -12.89 21.03 -4.26
C ASP A 175 -13.53 21.73 -3.05
N ALA A 176 -12.99 21.55 -1.84
CA ALA A 176 -13.49 22.20 -0.64
C ALA A 176 -13.31 23.72 -0.70
N GLU A 177 -14.26 24.45 -0.13
CA GLU A 177 -14.23 25.91 -0.06
C GLU A 177 -13.80 26.43 1.31
N TRP A 178 -13.77 25.57 2.31
CA TRP A 178 -13.33 25.92 3.66
C TRP A 178 -12.88 24.69 4.44
N GLY A 179 -12.07 24.93 5.49
CA GLY A 179 -11.63 23.89 6.39
C GLY A 179 -11.17 24.44 7.74
N PHE A 180 -11.29 23.61 8.77
CA PHE A 180 -10.83 23.89 10.13
C PHE A 180 -9.81 22.85 10.60
N ILE A 181 -8.80 23.32 11.34
CA ILE A 181 -7.92 22.50 12.13
C ILE A 181 -7.99 22.97 13.58
N PHE A 182 -8.41 22.08 14.48
CA PHE A 182 -8.46 22.37 15.90
C PHE A 182 -7.21 21.84 16.61
N SER A 183 -6.58 22.65 17.42
CA SER A 183 -5.43 22.27 18.27
C SER A 183 -5.69 22.70 19.71
N ASP A 184 -5.19 21.89 20.64
CA ASP A 184 -5.19 22.22 22.06
C ASP A 184 -3.87 22.89 22.39
N ILE A 185 -3.93 24.07 22.99
CA ILE A 185 -2.76 24.83 23.46
C ILE A 185 -2.78 24.92 24.98
N SER A 186 -1.60 24.86 25.59
CA SER A 186 -1.49 24.97 27.04
C SER A 186 -1.84 26.40 27.51
N LYS A 187 -2.27 26.53 28.75
CA LYS A 187 -2.54 27.82 29.39
C LYS A 187 -1.35 28.78 29.34
N GLU A 188 -0.14 28.24 29.47
CA GLU A 188 1.09 29.04 29.43
C GLU A 188 1.35 29.56 28.01
N GLN A 189 1.22 28.68 27.02
CA GLN A 189 1.35 29.04 25.60
C GLN A 189 0.26 30.06 25.20
N PHE A 190 -0.98 29.85 25.64
CA PHE A 190 -2.07 30.79 25.39
C PHE A 190 -1.77 32.19 25.88
N LYS A 191 -1.30 32.33 27.15
CA LYS A 191 -0.94 33.63 27.73
C LYS A 191 0.21 34.33 27.02
N ARG A 192 1.13 33.53 26.49
CA ARG A 192 2.26 34.07 25.70
C ARG A 192 1.81 34.58 24.33
N ASP A 193 1.00 33.77 23.65
CA ASP A 193 0.62 34.02 22.26
C ASP A 193 -0.53 35.04 22.16
N TYR A 194 -1.35 35.14 23.22
CA TYR A 194 -2.50 36.04 23.27
C TYR A 194 -2.50 36.91 24.54
N PRO A 195 -1.51 37.81 24.70
CA PRO A 195 -1.44 38.68 25.86
C PRO A 195 -2.64 39.66 25.84
N GLY A 196 -3.39 39.73 26.94
CA GLY A 196 -4.55 40.62 27.10
C GLY A 196 -5.91 39.97 26.91
N ILE A 197 -5.96 38.67 26.61
CA ILE A 197 -7.20 37.90 26.61
C ILE A 197 -7.33 37.18 27.96
N ASP A 198 -8.36 37.50 28.73
CA ASP A 198 -8.64 36.80 29.98
C ASP A 198 -9.66 35.67 29.74
N PRO A 199 -9.22 34.39 29.85
CA PRO A 199 -10.12 33.25 29.70
C PRO A 199 -11.22 33.18 30.76
N ALA A 200 -11.03 33.83 31.90
CA ALA A 200 -12.00 33.86 32.99
C ALA A 200 -13.26 34.64 32.61
N SER A 201 -13.18 35.52 31.61
CA SER A 201 -14.32 36.31 31.09
C SER A 201 -15.22 35.56 30.11
N TRP A 202 -14.90 34.31 29.80
CA TRP A 202 -15.66 33.53 28.82
C TRP A 202 -16.99 33.03 29.37
N VAL A 203 -18.05 33.30 28.63
CA VAL A 203 -19.42 32.94 28.99
C VAL A 203 -19.64 31.42 28.85
N ASP A 204 -20.65 30.89 29.54
CA ASP A 204 -20.98 29.46 29.62
C ASP A 204 -21.13 28.70 28.28
N ASP A 205 -21.51 29.40 27.19
CA ASP A 205 -21.63 28.83 25.84
C ASP A 205 -20.31 28.37 25.26
N ARG A 206 -19.19 28.64 25.91
CA ARG A 206 -17.83 28.38 25.46
C ARG A 206 -17.16 27.20 26.15
N LYS A 207 -17.90 26.41 26.93
CA LYS A 207 -17.39 25.26 27.68
C LYS A 207 -16.63 24.26 26.84
N GLY A 208 -16.96 24.12 25.56
CA GLY A 208 -16.23 23.23 24.63
C GLY A 208 -14.86 23.73 24.18
N TRP A 209 -14.50 25.00 24.47
CA TRP A 209 -13.23 25.62 24.10
C TRP A 209 -12.21 25.64 25.23
N ILE A 210 -12.58 25.20 26.41
CA ILE A 210 -11.72 25.04 27.58
C ILE A 210 -11.83 23.58 28.03
N ASN A 211 -10.71 22.90 28.11
CA ASN A 211 -10.63 21.53 28.59
C ASN A 211 -9.57 21.43 29.69
N GLY A 212 -9.97 21.68 30.94
CA GLY A 212 -9.05 21.76 32.07
C GLY A 212 -8.05 22.90 31.94
N ASP A 213 -6.76 22.57 31.80
CA ASP A 213 -5.66 23.52 31.62
C ASP A 213 -5.31 23.81 30.14
N THR A 214 -6.09 23.31 29.19
CA THR A 214 -5.90 23.54 27.76
C THR A 214 -7.00 24.37 27.14
N PHE A 215 -6.61 25.15 26.14
CA PHE A 215 -7.52 25.99 25.35
C PHE A 215 -7.56 25.48 23.92
N VAL A 216 -8.73 25.50 23.32
CA VAL A 216 -8.89 25.10 21.92
C VAL A 216 -8.62 26.31 21.01
N ARG A 217 -7.76 26.10 20.03
CA ARG A 217 -7.48 27.04 18.94
C ARG A 217 -7.97 26.41 17.64
N ALA A 218 -8.74 27.14 16.88
CA ALA A 218 -9.19 26.76 15.55
C ALA A 218 -8.46 27.59 14.49
N GLU A 219 -7.78 26.93 13.58
CA GLU A 219 -7.28 27.52 12.34
C GLU A 219 -8.38 27.35 11.29
N TYR A 220 -8.85 28.45 10.73
CA TYR A 220 -9.92 28.48 9.76
C TYR A 220 -9.42 29.00 8.42
N PHE A 221 -9.49 28.14 7.42
CA PHE A 221 -9.22 28.46 6.02
C PHE A 221 -10.55 28.58 5.28
N TYR A 222 -10.72 29.63 4.49
CA TYR A 222 -11.93 29.84 3.70
C TYR A 222 -11.62 30.62 2.43
N CYS A 223 -12.37 30.33 1.37
CA CYS A 223 -12.23 31.08 0.12
C CYS A 223 -13.24 32.21 0.04
N VAL A 224 -12.81 33.29 -0.62
CA VAL A 224 -13.62 34.44 -1.00
C VAL A 224 -13.53 34.59 -2.51
N TYR A 225 -14.64 34.93 -3.14
CA TYR A 225 -14.69 35.16 -4.59
C TYR A 225 -14.73 36.67 -4.83
N ASP A 226 -13.61 37.22 -5.29
CA ASP A 226 -13.49 38.63 -5.65
C ASP A 226 -13.83 38.78 -7.14
N LYS A 227 -14.71 39.73 -7.44
CA LYS A 227 -15.06 40.09 -8.82
C LYS A 227 -13.93 40.90 -9.44
N ASP A 228 -13.38 40.41 -10.51
CA ASP A 228 -12.31 41.06 -11.29
C ASP A 228 -12.55 40.89 -12.80
N LYS A 229 -11.68 41.46 -13.60
CA LYS A 229 -11.71 41.31 -15.06
C LYS A 229 -10.43 40.66 -15.57
N ALA A 230 -10.59 39.58 -16.33
CA ALA A 230 -9.48 39.04 -17.09
C ALA A 230 -9.25 39.87 -18.35
N CYS A 231 -8.04 40.39 -18.49
CA CYS A 231 -7.60 41.22 -19.61
C CYS A 231 -6.68 40.40 -20.54
N LEU A 232 -6.96 40.47 -21.83
CA LEU A 232 -6.03 39.99 -22.85
C LEU A 232 -5.12 41.15 -23.26
N LEU A 233 -3.83 40.99 -23.10
CA LEU A 233 -2.79 41.97 -23.44
C LEU A 233 -2.38 41.88 -24.92
N ALA A 234 -1.61 42.86 -25.40
CA ALA A 234 -1.16 42.96 -26.80
C ALA A 234 -0.16 41.85 -27.21
N ASP A 235 0.52 41.27 -26.27
CA ASP A 235 1.45 40.15 -26.43
C ASP A 235 0.74 38.76 -26.43
N GLY A 236 -0.60 38.74 -26.32
CA GLY A 236 -1.39 37.51 -26.27
C GLY A 236 -1.45 36.88 -24.87
N THR A 237 -0.82 37.47 -23.87
CA THR A 237 -0.91 37.02 -22.49
C THR A 237 -2.20 37.49 -21.82
N THR A 238 -2.65 36.76 -20.79
CA THR A 238 -3.84 37.12 -20.00
C THR A 238 -3.44 37.40 -18.55
N ALA A 239 -3.90 38.54 -18.02
CA ALA A 239 -3.68 38.90 -16.62
C ALA A 239 -4.95 39.48 -16.01
N LEU A 240 -5.03 39.50 -14.68
CA LEU A 240 -6.14 40.14 -13.98
C LEU A 240 -5.97 41.67 -14.02
N LYS A 241 -7.08 42.38 -14.16
CA LYS A 241 -7.06 43.85 -14.26
C LYS A 241 -6.47 44.49 -13.00
N SER A 242 -6.69 43.86 -11.83
CA SER A 242 -6.15 44.34 -10.56
C SER A 242 -4.60 44.18 -10.44
N GLU A 243 -4.01 43.27 -11.20
CA GLU A 243 -2.58 42.96 -11.17
C GLU A 243 -1.79 43.72 -12.25
N LEU A 244 -2.48 44.37 -13.16
CA LEU A 244 -1.84 45.08 -14.25
C LEU A 244 -1.21 46.38 -13.78
N PRO A 245 0.01 46.74 -14.24
CA PRO A 245 0.60 48.02 -13.95
C PRO A 245 -0.22 49.17 -14.55
N PRO A 246 -0.22 50.33 -13.91
CA PRO A 246 -0.93 51.51 -14.43
C PRO A 246 -0.51 51.87 -15.86
N GLY A 247 -1.46 51.83 -16.80
CA GLY A 247 -1.18 52.13 -18.22
C GLY A 247 -1.09 50.91 -19.15
N ALA A 248 -1.25 49.71 -18.65
CA ALA A 248 -1.35 48.48 -19.49
C ALA A 248 -2.60 48.53 -20.39
N VAL A 249 -2.42 48.25 -21.67
CA VAL A 249 -3.50 48.25 -22.66
C VAL A 249 -4.12 46.86 -22.77
N CYS A 250 -5.40 46.77 -22.39
CA CYS A 250 -6.21 45.57 -22.59
C CYS A 250 -6.88 45.60 -23.96
N ILE A 251 -6.68 44.56 -24.77
CA ILE A 251 -7.38 44.38 -26.06
C ILE A 251 -8.81 43.88 -25.83
N LYS A 252 -9.00 42.97 -24.87
CA LYS A 252 -10.30 42.36 -24.57
C LYS A 252 -10.42 42.12 -23.07
N GLU A 253 -11.57 42.49 -22.48
CA GLU A 253 -11.90 42.23 -21.08
C GLU A 253 -13.02 41.17 -20.97
N ARG A 254 -12.96 40.36 -19.92
CA ARG A 254 -14.01 39.42 -19.53
C ARG A 254 -14.17 39.48 -18.02
N ASP A 255 -15.40 39.65 -17.55
CA ASP A 255 -15.69 39.55 -16.13
C ASP A 255 -15.38 38.15 -15.63
N THR A 256 -14.68 38.07 -14.52
CA THR A 256 -14.28 36.81 -13.87
C THR A 256 -14.39 36.91 -12.37
N GLU A 257 -14.53 35.81 -11.70
CA GLU A 257 -14.44 35.73 -10.25
C GLU A 257 -13.13 35.01 -9.89
N VAL A 258 -12.33 35.70 -9.06
CA VAL A 258 -11.04 35.20 -8.60
C VAL A 258 -11.24 34.59 -7.22
N LYS A 259 -10.91 33.32 -7.09
CA LYS A 259 -10.93 32.59 -5.82
C LYS A 259 -9.66 32.95 -5.05
N ARG A 260 -9.82 33.56 -3.86
CA ARG A 260 -8.71 33.86 -2.94
C ARG A 260 -8.93 33.14 -1.62
N TRP A 261 -7.87 32.56 -1.10
CA TRP A 261 -7.92 31.90 0.19
C TRP A 261 -7.51 32.85 1.31
N LYS A 262 -8.27 32.82 2.39
CA LYS A 262 -7.99 33.53 3.63
C LYS A 262 -7.81 32.56 4.77
N HIS A 263 -6.93 32.92 5.70
CA HIS A 263 -6.63 32.19 6.91
C HIS A 263 -6.88 33.07 8.12
N CYS A 264 -7.58 32.56 9.11
CA CYS A 264 -7.71 33.24 10.40
C CYS A 264 -7.62 32.21 11.56
N ILE A 265 -7.17 32.68 12.71
CA ILE A 265 -7.07 31.88 13.93
C ILE A 265 -8.20 32.35 14.88
N ILE A 266 -9.08 31.42 15.23
CA ILE A 266 -10.17 31.65 16.17
C ILE A 266 -9.79 30.98 17.49
N VAL A 267 -9.73 31.74 18.56
CA VAL A 267 -9.44 31.27 19.90
C VAL A 267 -10.61 31.48 20.78
N GLY A 268 -11.05 30.45 21.47
CA GLY A 268 -12.05 30.36 22.51
C GLY A 268 -12.90 31.55 22.82
N GLY A 269 -13.78 31.94 21.89
CA GLY A 269 -14.81 32.93 22.16
C GLY A 269 -14.39 34.39 22.18
N HIS A 270 -13.28 34.74 21.58
CA HIS A 270 -12.95 36.12 21.35
C HIS A 270 -13.91 36.67 20.30
N ASP A 271 -14.62 37.78 20.63
CA ASP A 271 -15.60 38.42 19.75
C ASP A 271 -14.93 39.19 18.60
N LYS A 272 -13.59 39.33 18.64
CA LYS A 272 -12.82 39.92 17.56
C LYS A 272 -11.93 38.83 16.98
N PRO A 273 -12.21 38.33 15.76
CA PRO A 273 -11.26 37.48 15.09
C PRO A 273 -9.96 38.26 14.91
N PRO A 274 -8.79 37.60 15.06
CA PRO A 274 -7.54 38.18 14.60
C PRO A 274 -7.69 38.52 13.12
N ASP A 275 -6.91 39.45 12.65
CA ASP A 275 -6.98 39.88 11.26
C ASP A 275 -6.79 38.65 10.35
N ALA A 276 -7.74 38.49 9.43
CA ALA A 276 -7.64 37.41 8.45
C ALA A 276 -6.48 37.74 7.51
N THR A 277 -5.52 36.84 7.45
CA THR A 277 -4.37 36.89 6.54
C THR A 277 -4.71 36.23 5.22
N GLU A 278 -4.15 36.71 4.12
CA GLU A 278 -4.25 35.99 2.85
C GLU A 278 -3.34 34.77 2.88
N TRP A 279 -3.90 33.65 2.47
CA TRP A 279 -3.12 32.44 2.18
C TRP A 279 -2.56 32.55 0.76
N PRO A 280 -1.25 32.37 0.54
CA PRO A 280 -0.67 32.61 -0.76
C PRO A 280 -1.09 31.58 -1.83
N GLY A 281 -1.54 30.41 -1.42
CA GLY A 281 -1.92 29.32 -2.34
C GLY A 281 -3.35 29.39 -2.82
N ASP A 282 -3.60 28.80 -4.01
CA ASP A 282 -4.93 28.69 -4.61
C ASP A 282 -5.73 27.48 -4.11
N TYR A 283 -5.15 26.67 -3.22
CA TYR A 283 -5.70 25.42 -2.71
C TYR A 283 -5.82 25.43 -1.18
N LEU A 284 -6.78 24.66 -0.67
CA LEU A 284 -6.87 24.39 0.77
C LEU A 284 -5.63 23.58 1.22
N PRO A 285 -4.85 24.07 2.20
CA PRO A 285 -3.62 23.41 2.62
C PRO A 285 -3.85 22.20 3.56
N ILE A 286 -5.02 21.61 3.55
CA ILE A 286 -5.40 20.43 4.32
C ILE A 286 -5.62 19.27 3.35
N ILE A 287 -4.82 18.23 3.48
CA ILE A 287 -4.90 17.07 2.62
C ILE A 287 -5.61 15.94 3.38
N ALA A 288 -6.63 15.35 2.76
CA ALA A 288 -7.39 14.25 3.30
C ALA A 288 -6.99 12.92 2.64
N VAL A 289 -6.86 11.88 3.44
CA VAL A 289 -6.76 10.49 2.99
C VAL A 289 -7.93 9.71 3.57
N VAL A 290 -8.68 9.07 2.70
CA VAL A 290 -9.83 8.25 3.10
C VAL A 290 -9.50 6.77 2.92
N GLY A 291 -9.97 5.92 3.83
CA GLY A 291 -9.89 4.49 3.69
C GLY A 291 -10.86 4.04 2.59
N LYS A 292 -12.11 3.86 2.94
CA LYS A 292 -13.20 3.59 1.99
C LYS A 292 -14.32 4.59 2.23
N GLU A 293 -14.69 5.33 1.20
CA GLU A 293 -15.81 6.30 1.23
C GLU A 293 -16.89 5.83 0.27
N VAL A 294 -18.13 5.74 0.76
CA VAL A 294 -19.30 5.35 -0.04
C VAL A 294 -20.45 6.28 0.30
N ASN A 295 -21.10 6.81 -0.72
CA ASN A 295 -22.32 7.58 -0.54
C ASN A 295 -23.52 6.63 -0.52
N VAL A 296 -24.22 6.58 0.61
CA VAL A 296 -25.43 5.78 0.80
C VAL A 296 -26.60 6.73 0.95
N ASN A 297 -27.36 6.92 -0.11
CA ASN A 297 -28.56 7.75 -0.13
C ASN A 297 -28.36 9.20 0.37
N GLY A 298 -27.20 9.79 0.02
CA GLY A 298 -26.86 11.17 0.42
C GLY A 298 -26.03 11.25 1.71
N GLU A 299 -25.90 10.18 2.46
CA GLU A 299 -25.01 10.08 3.62
C GLU A 299 -23.67 9.48 3.21
N ILE A 300 -22.56 10.16 3.56
CA ILE A 300 -21.22 9.69 3.29
C ILE A 300 -20.75 8.80 4.44
N VAL A 301 -20.60 7.54 4.16
CA VAL A 301 -20.06 6.53 5.09
C VAL A 301 -18.59 6.33 4.83
N ARG A 302 -17.76 6.57 5.84
CA ARG A 302 -16.32 6.30 5.82
C ARG A 302 -16.00 5.14 6.73
N LYS A 303 -15.13 4.26 6.28
CA LYS A 303 -14.65 3.14 7.09
C LYS A 303 -13.20 2.78 6.75
N GLY A 304 -12.48 2.33 7.77
CA GLY A 304 -11.20 1.65 7.63
C GLY A 304 -11.38 0.13 7.49
N LEU A 305 -10.25 -0.59 7.51
CA LEU A 305 -10.22 -2.05 7.47
C LEU A 305 -10.83 -2.69 8.72
N VAL A 306 -10.67 -2.05 9.87
CA VAL A 306 -11.06 -2.58 11.19
C VAL A 306 -12.54 -2.92 11.26
N ARG A 307 -13.40 -2.10 10.66
CA ARG A 307 -14.85 -2.30 10.74
C ARG A 307 -15.31 -3.65 10.22
N ASP A 308 -14.69 -4.12 9.14
CA ASP A 308 -15.02 -5.41 8.52
C ASP A 308 -14.40 -6.60 9.29
N LEU A 309 -13.43 -6.34 10.17
CA LEU A 309 -12.72 -7.34 10.99
C LEU A 309 -13.28 -7.50 12.40
N LYS A 310 -14.12 -6.56 12.89
CA LYS A 310 -14.59 -6.55 14.28
C LYS A 310 -15.31 -7.84 14.68
N ASP A 311 -16.31 -8.26 13.90
CA ASP A 311 -17.14 -9.40 14.29
C ASP A 311 -16.38 -10.72 14.21
N PRO A 312 -15.59 -11.02 13.15
CA PRO A 312 -14.72 -12.19 13.18
C PRO A 312 -13.72 -12.18 14.34
N ALA A 313 -13.12 -11.02 14.66
CA ALA A 313 -12.16 -10.91 15.78
C ALA A 313 -12.84 -11.16 17.14
N ARG A 314 -14.06 -10.69 17.33
CA ARG A 314 -14.85 -10.98 18.53
C ARG A 314 -15.12 -12.47 18.69
N ILE A 315 -15.44 -13.16 17.58
CA ILE A 315 -15.63 -14.62 17.61
C ILE A 315 -14.34 -15.34 18.00
N VAL A 316 -13.17 -14.88 17.47
CA VAL A 316 -11.86 -15.42 17.87
C VAL A 316 -11.64 -15.25 19.38
N ASN A 317 -11.85 -14.04 19.92
CA ASN A 317 -11.68 -13.76 21.35
C ASN A 317 -12.59 -14.64 22.22
N TYR A 318 -13.86 -14.79 21.79
CA TYR A 318 -14.85 -15.62 22.48
C TYR A 318 -14.44 -17.10 22.46
N ALA A 319 -14.17 -17.65 21.28
CA ALA A 319 -13.79 -19.04 21.10
C ALA A 319 -12.50 -19.39 21.87
N TYR A 320 -11.50 -18.48 21.86
CA TYR A 320 -10.26 -18.67 22.58
C TYR A 320 -10.47 -18.67 24.10
N SER A 321 -11.28 -17.73 24.60
CA SER A 321 -11.61 -17.64 26.01
C SER A 321 -12.37 -18.87 26.50
N GLU A 322 -13.34 -19.38 25.72
CA GLU A 322 -14.07 -20.61 26.06
C GLU A 322 -13.18 -21.85 26.02
N THR A 323 -12.27 -21.92 25.06
CA THR A 323 -11.31 -23.03 24.98
C THR A 323 -10.42 -23.09 26.22
N VAL A 324 -9.85 -21.95 26.64
CA VAL A 324 -9.02 -21.85 27.85
C VAL A 324 -9.85 -22.13 29.11
N GLN A 325 -11.08 -21.63 29.17
CA GLN A 325 -12.02 -21.92 30.26
C GLN A 325 -12.31 -23.42 30.39
N THR A 326 -12.60 -24.08 29.28
CA THR A 326 -12.88 -25.52 29.25
C THR A 326 -11.67 -26.33 29.72
N LEU A 327 -10.46 -25.98 29.24
CA LEU A 327 -9.21 -26.60 29.71
C LEU A 327 -8.98 -26.41 31.21
N ALA A 328 -9.22 -25.19 31.71
CA ALA A 328 -9.06 -24.89 33.12
C ALA A 328 -10.03 -25.67 34.02
N LEU A 329 -11.24 -25.97 33.52
CA LEU A 329 -12.25 -26.74 34.21
C LEU A 329 -12.04 -28.26 34.15
N GLN A 330 -11.31 -28.77 33.15
CA GLN A 330 -11.01 -30.20 33.03
C GLN A 330 -10.31 -30.79 34.25
N ASN A 331 -9.50 -30.02 34.93
CA ASN A 331 -8.79 -30.44 36.14
C ASN A 331 -9.61 -30.26 37.41
N LYS A 332 -10.77 -29.59 37.34
CA LYS A 332 -11.63 -29.29 38.52
C LYS A 332 -12.93 -30.08 38.44
N ILE A 333 -12.81 -31.37 38.25
CA ILE A 333 -13.96 -32.26 38.09
C ILE A 333 -14.53 -32.58 39.45
N PRO A 334 -15.83 -32.36 39.73
CA PRO A 334 -16.45 -32.66 40.98
C PRO A 334 -16.59 -34.18 41.19
N TYR A 335 -16.46 -34.58 42.42
CA TYR A 335 -16.80 -35.92 42.85
C TYR A 335 -18.26 -35.94 43.33
N ILE A 336 -18.99 -37.00 42.98
CA ILE A 336 -20.31 -37.29 43.52
C ILE A 336 -20.12 -38.33 44.59
N ALA A 337 -20.50 -38.00 45.80
CA ALA A 337 -20.42 -38.90 46.95
C ALA A 337 -21.64 -38.73 47.85
N ALA A 338 -22.04 -39.79 48.53
CA ALA A 338 -22.98 -39.69 49.63
C ALA A 338 -22.33 -38.91 50.75
N GLN A 339 -23.05 -38.06 51.46
CA GLN A 339 -22.51 -37.23 52.54
C GLN A 339 -21.83 -38.06 53.62
N GLU A 340 -22.45 -39.17 54.00
CA GLU A 340 -21.93 -40.12 55.04
C GLU A 340 -20.62 -40.81 54.56
N ALA A 341 -20.47 -41.03 53.22
CA ALA A 341 -19.26 -41.63 52.67
C ALA A 341 -18.02 -40.77 52.80
N ILE A 342 -18.17 -39.47 52.95
CA ILE A 342 -17.05 -38.51 53.05
C ILE A 342 -16.94 -37.88 54.48
N GLU A 343 -17.85 -38.22 55.36
CA GLU A 343 -17.88 -37.72 56.76
C GLU A 343 -16.58 -38.04 57.49
N GLY A 344 -15.96 -37.01 58.09
CA GLY A 344 -14.63 -37.09 58.73
C GLY A 344 -13.44 -37.00 57.75
N HIS A 345 -13.69 -37.00 56.44
CA HIS A 345 -12.66 -36.88 55.38
C HIS A 345 -12.88 -35.69 54.49
N GLU A 346 -13.76 -34.75 54.83
CA GLU A 346 -14.20 -33.62 53.98
C GLU A 346 -13.05 -32.77 53.49
N VAL A 347 -11.99 -32.58 54.28
CA VAL A 347 -10.81 -31.77 53.91
C VAL A 347 -10.03 -32.43 52.79
N ALA A 348 -9.85 -33.76 52.83
CA ALA A 348 -9.16 -34.49 51.76
C ALA A 348 -9.95 -34.44 50.48
N TRP A 349 -11.28 -34.65 50.52
CA TRP A 349 -12.17 -34.59 49.37
C TRP A 349 -12.32 -33.16 48.79
N ARG A 350 -12.31 -32.12 49.66
CA ARG A 350 -12.35 -30.73 49.20
C ARG A 350 -11.09 -30.36 48.39
N ASN A 351 -9.96 -30.93 48.81
CA ASN A 351 -8.66 -30.64 48.18
C ASN A 351 -8.26 -31.67 47.10
N ALA A 352 -9.10 -32.67 46.83
CA ALA A 352 -8.80 -33.81 45.96
C ALA A 352 -8.35 -33.43 44.54
N ASN A 353 -8.74 -32.24 44.02
CA ASN A 353 -8.31 -31.74 42.74
C ASN A 353 -7.03 -30.88 42.79
N MET A 354 -6.46 -30.65 44.03
CA MET A 354 -5.27 -29.83 44.24
C MET A 354 -4.16 -30.61 44.94
N SER A 355 -4.48 -31.70 45.65
CA SER A 355 -3.49 -32.54 46.33
C SER A 355 -2.97 -33.65 45.42
N ASN A 356 -1.74 -34.07 45.62
CA ASN A 356 -1.13 -35.22 44.93
C ASN A 356 -1.17 -36.47 45.82
N ASP A 357 -2.19 -36.60 46.68
CA ASP A 357 -2.31 -37.75 47.55
C ASP A 357 -2.54 -39.04 46.75
N ALA A 358 -1.86 -40.11 47.16
CA ALA A 358 -1.92 -41.39 46.43
C ALA A 358 -3.30 -42.09 46.58
N TYR A 359 -4.06 -41.73 47.59
CA TYR A 359 -5.40 -42.27 47.83
C TYR A 359 -6.30 -41.27 48.55
N LEU A 360 -7.61 -41.40 48.36
CA LEU A 360 -8.63 -40.62 49.04
C LEU A 360 -9.45 -41.56 49.91
N PRO A 361 -9.44 -41.44 51.26
CA PRO A 361 -10.19 -42.30 52.16
C PRO A 361 -11.70 -41.99 52.03
N TYR A 362 -12.54 -43.02 52.19
CA TYR A 362 -13.99 -42.87 52.32
C TYR A 362 -14.57 -43.93 53.25
N ASN A 363 -15.74 -43.68 53.83
CA ASN A 363 -16.46 -44.63 54.64
C ASN A 363 -17.26 -45.60 53.74
N ALA A 364 -16.94 -46.89 53.84
CA ALA A 364 -17.60 -47.91 53.02
C ALA A 364 -19.00 -48.30 53.54
N TYR A 365 -19.34 -47.96 54.82
CA TYR A 365 -20.61 -48.28 55.42
C TYR A 365 -21.19 -47.06 56.13
N ASP A 366 -22.51 -46.94 56.22
CA ASP A 366 -23.23 -45.93 56.97
C ASP A 366 -23.23 -46.26 58.48
N SER A 367 -23.80 -45.36 59.31
CA SER A 367 -23.98 -45.58 60.74
C SER A 367 -24.87 -46.78 61.08
N ALA A 368 -25.71 -47.28 60.14
CA ALA A 368 -26.56 -48.41 60.23
C ALA A 368 -25.96 -49.71 59.64
N ASN A 369 -24.66 -49.67 59.28
CA ASN A 369 -23.89 -50.77 58.68
C ASN A 369 -24.38 -51.20 57.28
N ASN A 370 -25.05 -50.28 56.50
CA ASN A 370 -25.38 -50.54 55.13
C ASN A 370 -24.20 -50.07 54.22
N PRO A 371 -23.92 -50.79 53.12
CA PRO A 371 -22.81 -50.42 52.24
C PRO A 371 -23.12 -49.13 51.47
N LEU A 372 -22.19 -48.17 51.51
CA LEU A 372 -22.24 -46.92 50.76
C LEU A 372 -21.49 -47.05 49.42
N PRO A 373 -22.04 -46.50 48.37
CA PRO A 373 -21.36 -46.52 47.09
C PRO A 373 -20.07 -45.69 47.14
N PRO A 374 -18.94 -46.16 46.55
CA PRO A 374 -17.71 -45.40 46.49
C PRO A 374 -17.90 -44.07 45.75
N PRO A 375 -17.30 -42.98 46.23
CA PRO A 375 -17.32 -41.69 45.54
C PRO A 375 -16.85 -41.82 44.10
N LYS A 376 -17.65 -41.30 43.15
CA LYS A 376 -17.33 -41.35 41.73
C LYS A 376 -16.94 -39.98 41.23
N ARG A 377 -15.85 -39.94 40.47
CA ARG A 377 -15.45 -38.75 39.74
C ARG A 377 -16.38 -38.62 38.50
N GLN A 378 -16.93 -37.43 38.28
CA GLN A 378 -17.64 -37.18 37.01
C GLN A 378 -16.68 -37.29 35.83
N GLU A 379 -17.18 -37.62 34.67
CA GLU A 379 -16.39 -37.60 33.46
C GLU A 379 -15.99 -36.17 33.12
N PRO A 380 -14.73 -35.95 32.72
CA PRO A 380 -14.27 -34.63 32.30
C PRO A 380 -15.07 -34.15 31.07
N ALA A 381 -15.41 -32.89 31.06
CA ALA A 381 -15.96 -32.27 29.85
C ALA A 381 -14.98 -32.47 28.72
N VAL A 382 -15.36 -33.22 27.71
CA VAL A 382 -14.56 -33.41 26.50
C VAL A 382 -14.57 -32.09 25.76
N MET A 383 -13.39 -31.65 25.33
CA MET A 383 -13.27 -30.43 24.52
C MET A 383 -14.05 -30.65 23.21
N PRO A 384 -15.09 -29.86 22.91
CA PRO A 384 -15.83 -30.04 21.68
C PRO A 384 -14.95 -29.71 20.46
N ALA A 385 -14.79 -30.68 19.54
CA ALA A 385 -14.06 -30.45 18.29
C ALA A 385 -14.61 -29.23 17.51
N ALA A 386 -15.90 -28.96 17.67
CA ALA A 386 -16.55 -27.78 17.10
C ALA A 386 -15.93 -26.44 17.57
N GLN A 387 -15.39 -26.33 18.78
CA GLN A 387 -14.72 -25.10 19.24
C GLN A 387 -13.43 -24.83 18.47
N ILE A 388 -12.63 -25.86 18.21
CA ILE A 388 -11.41 -25.77 17.43
C ILE A 388 -11.74 -25.40 15.96
N GLN A 389 -12.76 -26.04 15.41
CA GLN A 389 -13.24 -25.72 14.05
C GLN A 389 -13.77 -24.29 13.95
N LEU A 390 -14.51 -23.81 14.94
CA LEU A 390 -15.02 -22.44 14.99
C LEU A 390 -13.86 -21.44 15.01
N LEU A 391 -12.80 -21.69 15.80
CA LEU A 391 -11.62 -20.85 15.86
C LEU A 391 -10.91 -20.80 14.51
N GLN A 392 -10.69 -21.94 13.87
CA GLN A 392 -10.07 -22.00 12.55
C GLN A 392 -10.89 -21.26 11.49
N LEU A 393 -12.21 -21.51 11.45
CA LEU A 393 -13.14 -20.84 10.54
C LEU A 393 -13.15 -19.32 10.76
N SER A 394 -13.09 -18.86 12.01
CA SER A 394 -13.07 -17.42 12.33
C SER A 394 -11.78 -16.75 11.85
N LEU A 395 -10.64 -17.42 11.98
CA LEU A 395 -9.37 -16.93 11.44
C LEU A 395 -9.37 -16.89 9.90
N GLU A 396 -10.01 -17.87 9.25
CA GLU A 396 -10.21 -17.87 7.79
C GLU A 396 -11.16 -16.75 7.36
N GLN A 397 -12.24 -16.52 8.10
CA GLN A 397 -13.15 -15.40 7.84
C GLN A 397 -12.48 -14.05 8.00
N MET A 398 -11.57 -13.88 8.96
CA MET A 398 -10.78 -12.65 9.07
C MET A 398 -9.93 -12.40 7.81
N ARG A 399 -9.27 -13.46 7.30
CA ARG A 399 -8.49 -13.36 6.06
C ARG A 399 -9.40 -13.06 4.87
N GLY A 400 -10.54 -13.74 4.78
CA GLY A 400 -11.54 -13.49 3.73
C GLY A 400 -12.09 -12.06 3.77
N SER A 401 -12.37 -11.53 4.96
CA SER A 401 -12.90 -10.17 5.13
C SER A 401 -11.85 -9.08 4.86
N SER A 402 -10.56 -9.33 5.17
CA SER A 402 -9.46 -8.44 4.83
C SER A 402 -8.99 -8.59 3.38
N GLY A 403 -9.34 -9.72 2.73
CA GLY A 403 -8.82 -10.09 1.42
C GLY A 403 -7.34 -10.49 1.40
N GLN A 404 -6.70 -10.57 2.56
CA GLN A 404 -5.28 -10.90 2.70
C GLN A 404 -5.08 -12.42 2.70
N GLN A 405 -4.08 -12.89 1.96
CA GLN A 405 -3.76 -14.31 1.84
C GLN A 405 -2.65 -14.73 2.82
N ASN A 406 -2.50 -16.02 3.07
CA ASN A 406 -1.43 -16.57 3.91
C ASN A 406 -0.03 -16.13 3.48
N ALA A 407 0.18 -15.96 2.17
CA ALA A 407 1.43 -15.49 1.60
C ALA A 407 1.82 -14.07 2.05
N ASN A 408 0.83 -13.19 2.30
CA ASN A 408 1.06 -11.82 2.80
C ASN A 408 1.60 -11.83 4.24
N PHE A 409 1.27 -12.85 5.03
CA PHE A 409 1.75 -13.02 6.42
C PHE A 409 3.01 -13.89 6.53
N GLY A 410 3.62 -14.30 5.41
CA GLY A 410 4.79 -15.19 5.42
C GLY A 410 4.50 -16.62 5.87
N ILE A 411 3.23 -17.02 5.94
CA ILE A 411 2.80 -18.37 6.29
C ILE A 411 2.94 -19.24 5.05
N LYS A 412 3.46 -20.49 5.20
CA LYS A 412 3.55 -21.45 4.09
C LYS A 412 2.21 -21.54 3.36
N SER A 413 2.23 -21.21 2.08
CA SER A 413 1.09 -21.41 1.17
C SER A 413 1.20 -22.77 0.49
N GLU A 414 0.11 -23.25 -0.05
CA GLU A 414 0.08 -24.50 -0.86
C GLU A 414 0.90 -24.37 -2.15
N ALA A 415 1.29 -23.14 -2.54
CA ALA A 415 2.12 -22.91 -3.71
C ALA A 415 3.55 -23.39 -3.46
N GLN A 416 3.99 -24.36 -4.24
CA GLN A 416 5.33 -24.98 -4.15
C GLN A 416 6.42 -24.18 -4.88
N SER A 417 6.06 -23.19 -5.69
CA SER A 417 7.03 -22.39 -6.46
C SER A 417 7.06 -20.92 -5.98
N GLY A 418 8.24 -20.30 -6.05
CA GLY A 418 8.43 -18.89 -5.71
C GLY A 418 7.50 -17.96 -6.52
N ILE A 419 7.29 -18.24 -7.80
CA ILE A 419 6.37 -17.50 -8.68
C ILE A 419 4.92 -17.66 -8.21
N GLY A 420 4.52 -18.84 -7.75
CA GLY A 420 3.17 -19.08 -7.21
C GLY A 420 2.93 -18.28 -5.92
N ILE A 421 3.92 -18.22 -5.02
CA ILE A 421 3.85 -17.43 -3.78
C ILE A 421 3.74 -15.94 -4.12
N GLN A 422 4.53 -15.46 -5.08
CA GLN A 422 4.48 -14.06 -5.51
C GLN A 422 3.12 -13.68 -6.12
N ARG A 423 2.52 -14.55 -6.93
CA ARG A 423 1.17 -14.33 -7.49
C ARG A 423 0.09 -14.27 -6.40
N LEU A 424 0.15 -15.15 -5.40
CA LEU A 424 -0.78 -15.12 -4.27
C LEU A 424 -0.62 -13.85 -3.43
N LYS A 425 0.62 -13.38 -3.25
CA LYS A 425 0.90 -12.12 -2.56
C LYS A 425 0.29 -10.94 -3.31
N VAL A 426 0.53 -10.82 -4.62
CA VAL A 426 -0.07 -9.78 -5.47
C VAL A 426 -1.60 -9.84 -5.45
N GLN A 427 -2.20 -11.04 -5.45
CA GLN A 427 -3.64 -11.19 -5.34
C GLN A 427 -4.19 -10.68 -4.00
N GLY A 428 -3.47 -10.89 -2.91
CA GLY A 428 -3.84 -10.33 -1.60
C GLY A 428 -3.68 -8.80 -1.54
N GLU A 429 -2.67 -8.25 -2.21
CA GLU A 429 -2.43 -6.80 -2.30
C GLU A 429 -3.56 -6.09 -3.06
N VAL A 430 -4.16 -6.73 -4.08
CA VAL A 430 -5.29 -6.16 -4.85
C VAL A 430 -6.51 -5.87 -3.96
N ALA A 431 -6.76 -6.68 -2.95
CA ALA A 431 -7.92 -6.49 -2.07
C ALA A 431 -7.83 -5.22 -1.21
N THR A 432 -6.61 -4.81 -0.85
CA THR A 432 -6.33 -3.64 -0.02
C THR A 432 -5.78 -2.45 -0.82
N PHE A 433 -5.70 -2.58 -2.15
CA PHE A 433 -5.10 -1.59 -3.06
C PHE A 433 -5.69 -0.18 -2.95
N HIS A 434 -6.96 -0.07 -2.55
CA HIS A 434 -7.62 1.23 -2.40
C HIS A 434 -6.99 2.12 -1.30
N PHE A 435 -6.30 1.56 -0.30
CA PHE A 435 -5.60 2.36 0.71
C PHE A 435 -4.36 3.08 0.13
N PRO A 436 -3.40 2.38 -0.52
CA PRO A 436 -2.29 3.06 -1.17
C PRO A 436 -2.72 3.97 -2.33
N ASP A 437 -3.78 3.63 -3.09
CA ASP A 437 -4.31 4.47 -4.16
C ASP A 437 -4.89 5.79 -3.62
N ASN A 438 -5.63 5.75 -2.52
CA ASN A 438 -6.17 6.96 -1.88
C ASN A 438 -5.06 7.81 -1.26
N LEU A 439 -4.00 7.21 -0.70
CA LEU A 439 -2.81 7.96 -0.27
C LEU A 439 -2.13 8.63 -1.46
N ALA A 440 -1.96 7.92 -2.58
CA ALA A 440 -1.38 8.49 -3.80
C ALA A 440 -2.18 9.71 -4.29
N ARG A 441 -3.50 9.67 -4.21
CA ARG A 441 -4.36 10.85 -4.53
C ARG A 441 -4.07 12.02 -3.60
N GLY A 442 -3.95 11.77 -2.30
CA GLY A 442 -3.56 12.79 -1.33
C GLY A 442 -2.19 13.40 -1.65
N LEU A 443 -1.19 12.56 -1.96
CA LEU A 443 0.15 13.01 -2.38
C LEU A 443 0.12 13.81 -3.69
N LYS A 444 -0.77 13.44 -4.63
CA LYS A 444 -0.98 14.24 -5.84
C LYS A 444 -1.51 15.63 -5.52
N TYR A 445 -2.44 15.71 -4.59
CA TYR A 445 -3.00 17.00 -4.15
C TYR A 445 -1.95 17.82 -3.38
N GLU A 446 -1.16 17.20 -2.50
CA GLU A 446 -0.01 17.84 -1.84
C GLU A 446 0.95 18.45 -2.87
N ALA A 447 1.38 17.67 -3.86
CA ALA A 447 2.29 18.15 -4.87
C ALA A 447 1.71 19.29 -5.73
N LYS A 448 0.40 19.30 -5.98
CA LYS A 448 -0.27 20.46 -6.61
C LYS A 448 -0.19 21.71 -5.74
N ILE A 449 -0.44 21.59 -4.43
CA ILE A 449 -0.29 22.69 -3.48
C ILE A 449 1.16 23.20 -3.48
N LEU A 450 2.14 22.30 -3.47
CA LEU A 450 3.56 22.67 -3.47
C LEU A 450 3.98 23.40 -4.76
N ILE A 451 3.56 22.91 -5.93
CA ILE A 451 3.82 23.57 -7.21
C ILE A 451 3.22 24.98 -7.25
N ASP A 452 2.04 25.15 -6.69
CA ASP A 452 1.38 26.45 -6.61
C ASP A 452 2.07 27.40 -5.63
N LEU A 453 2.52 26.87 -4.48
CA LEU A 453 3.18 27.67 -3.44
C LEU A 453 4.62 28.06 -3.76
N ILE A 454 5.39 27.20 -4.45
CA ILE A 454 6.81 27.44 -4.72
C ILE A 454 7.06 28.82 -5.35
N PRO A 455 6.40 29.23 -6.46
CA PRO A 455 6.62 30.55 -7.05
C PRO A 455 6.10 31.71 -6.19
N LYS A 456 5.10 31.46 -5.32
CA LYS A 456 4.46 32.47 -4.48
C LYS A 456 5.21 32.73 -3.17
N VAL A 457 5.90 31.72 -2.65
CA VAL A 457 6.67 31.78 -1.40
C VAL A 457 8.13 32.16 -1.67
N TYR A 458 8.76 31.59 -2.69
CA TYR A 458 10.13 31.90 -3.06
C TYR A 458 10.19 33.03 -4.09
N THR A 459 9.99 34.25 -3.63
CA THR A 459 9.88 35.47 -4.46
C THR A 459 11.21 36.14 -4.78
N LYS A 460 12.32 35.65 -4.23
CA LYS A 460 13.67 36.17 -4.44
C LYS A 460 14.58 35.14 -5.09
N GLU A 461 15.65 35.63 -5.74
CA GLU A 461 16.70 34.75 -6.19
C GLU A 461 17.29 33.96 -5.00
N LYS A 462 17.29 32.66 -5.09
CA LYS A 462 17.73 31.75 -4.03
C LYS A 462 18.30 30.47 -4.59
N VAL A 463 19.43 30.01 -4.03
CA VAL A 463 19.96 28.70 -4.34
C VAL A 463 19.21 27.67 -3.50
N LEU A 464 18.54 26.73 -4.16
CA LEU A 464 17.75 25.69 -3.53
C LEU A 464 18.38 24.32 -3.74
N ARG A 465 18.32 23.51 -2.70
CA ARG A 465 18.70 22.11 -2.77
C ARG A 465 17.57 21.29 -3.40
N THR A 466 17.91 20.47 -4.37
CA THR A 466 17.00 19.50 -4.99
C THR A 466 17.50 18.08 -4.73
N LEU A 467 16.62 17.14 -4.57
CA LEU A 467 16.95 15.72 -4.36
C LEU A 467 16.62 14.91 -5.59
N GLY A 468 17.58 14.14 -6.09
CA GLY A 468 17.36 13.12 -7.10
C GLY A 468 16.46 11.99 -6.58
N ILE A 469 16.00 11.12 -7.47
CA ILE A 469 15.24 9.90 -7.09
C ILE A 469 16.14 8.97 -6.26
N ASP A 470 17.43 9.00 -6.52
CA ASP A 470 18.48 8.25 -5.83
C ASP A 470 18.94 8.90 -4.50
N GLY A 471 18.33 10.02 -4.10
CA GLY A 471 18.69 10.78 -2.91
C GLY A 471 19.91 11.68 -3.10
N THR A 472 20.51 11.74 -4.30
CA THR A 472 21.64 12.65 -4.57
C THR A 472 21.18 14.11 -4.48
N ALA A 473 21.94 14.92 -3.74
CA ALA A 473 21.67 16.34 -3.61
C ALA A 473 22.28 17.11 -4.79
N GLN A 474 21.48 17.97 -5.40
CA GLN A 474 21.90 18.90 -6.42
C GLN A 474 21.48 20.31 -6.02
N MET A 475 22.18 21.32 -6.51
CA MET A 475 21.82 22.73 -6.29
C MET A 475 21.22 23.30 -7.58
N ALA A 476 20.16 24.09 -7.42
CA ALA A 476 19.58 24.85 -8.51
C ALA A 476 19.23 26.26 -8.01
N THR A 477 19.45 27.26 -8.83
CA THR A 477 19.16 28.66 -8.52
C THR A 477 17.76 28.99 -9.04
N LEU A 478 16.85 29.37 -8.15
CA LEU A 478 15.56 29.94 -8.50
C LEU A 478 15.75 31.43 -8.78
N ASP A 479 15.30 31.92 -9.95
CA ASP A 479 15.24 33.35 -10.27
C ASP A 479 13.83 33.68 -10.83
N PRO A 480 12.96 34.33 -10.03
CA PRO A 480 11.60 34.67 -10.44
C PRO A 480 11.53 35.70 -11.58
N ASN A 481 12.63 36.48 -11.80
CA ASN A 481 12.64 37.55 -12.80
C ASN A 481 13.06 37.05 -14.18
N MET A 482 13.47 35.82 -14.30
CA MET A 482 13.93 35.24 -15.53
C MET A 482 12.80 35.05 -16.54
N PRO A 483 12.91 35.48 -17.81
CA PRO A 483 11.82 35.41 -18.78
C PRO A 483 11.53 33.99 -19.29
N GLY A 484 12.45 33.05 -19.13
CA GLY A 484 12.29 31.65 -19.55
C GLY A 484 12.24 30.67 -18.38
N ALA A 485 11.70 29.49 -18.62
CA ALA A 485 11.54 28.47 -17.59
C ALA A 485 12.87 27.88 -17.09
N TYR A 486 13.90 27.79 -17.97
CA TYR A 486 15.16 27.15 -17.64
C TYR A 486 16.35 27.75 -18.42
N PHE A 487 17.48 27.92 -17.73
CA PHE A 487 18.76 28.30 -18.34
C PHE A 487 19.93 27.59 -17.67
N GLU A 488 20.97 27.29 -18.45
CA GLU A 488 22.23 26.75 -17.95
C GLU A 488 23.32 27.82 -18.18
N VAL A 489 24.00 28.21 -17.11
CA VAL A 489 25.13 29.12 -17.18
C VAL A 489 26.41 28.34 -16.83
N PRO A 490 27.39 28.23 -17.74
CA PRO A 490 28.67 27.61 -17.43
C PRO A 490 29.38 28.41 -16.34
N SER A 491 29.73 27.79 -15.23
CA SER A 491 30.59 28.35 -14.17
C SER A 491 31.96 27.66 -14.19
N GLU A 492 32.98 28.24 -13.54
CA GLU A 492 34.34 27.72 -13.58
C GLU A 492 34.49 26.29 -13.06
N ASP A 493 33.62 25.86 -12.12
CA ASP A 493 33.69 24.53 -11.49
C ASP A 493 32.48 23.63 -11.77
N ASP A 494 31.31 24.18 -12.19
CA ASP A 494 30.08 23.41 -12.43
C ASP A 494 29.13 24.17 -13.36
N ILE A 495 28.06 23.46 -13.82
CA ILE A 495 26.98 24.08 -14.59
C ILE A 495 25.93 24.61 -13.62
N GLN A 496 25.84 25.93 -13.51
CA GLN A 496 24.78 26.55 -12.71
C GLN A 496 23.45 26.44 -13.44
N ARG A 497 22.48 25.78 -12.79
CA ARG A 497 21.13 25.60 -13.28
C ARG A 497 20.24 26.68 -12.70
N ILE A 498 19.69 27.53 -13.56
CA ILE A 498 18.77 28.60 -13.16
C ILE A 498 17.39 28.26 -13.70
N PHE A 499 16.37 28.37 -12.87
CA PHE A 499 14.99 28.04 -13.25
C PHE A 499 14.02 29.08 -12.71
N ASN A 500 12.92 29.29 -13.45
CA ASN A 500 11.77 30.08 -13.02
C ASN A 500 10.51 29.17 -12.94
N PRO A 501 10.02 28.82 -11.75
CA PRO A 501 8.84 27.98 -11.58
C PRO A 501 7.53 28.69 -11.97
N GLY A 502 7.53 30.01 -12.10
CA GLY A 502 6.37 30.82 -12.51
C GLY A 502 6.11 30.79 -14.02
N VAL A 503 7.05 30.27 -14.82
CA VAL A 503 6.92 30.21 -16.28
C VAL A 503 6.47 28.80 -16.70
N GLY A 504 5.35 28.73 -17.42
CA GLY A 504 4.76 27.49 -17.90
C GLY A 504 3.81 26.83 -16.87
N ARG A 505 3.07 25.83 -17.33
CA ARG A 505 2.15 25.03 -16.50
C ARG A 505 2.68 23.65 -16.29
N TYR A 506 2.62 23.20 -15.06
CA TYR A 506 3.10 21.89 -14.65
C TYR A 506 1.96 21.09 -14.01
N ASP A 507 1.89 19.80 -14.29
CA ASP A 507 0.97 18.87 -13.63
C ASP A 507 1.75 17.75 -12.94
N VAL A 508 1.08 17.10 -12.00
CA VAL A 508 1.66 16.03 -11.19
C VAL A 508 1.12 14.69 -11.63
N ALA A 509 2.01 13.79 -11.95
CA ALA A 509 1.74 12.36 -12.02
C ALA A 509 2.30 11.69 -10.77
N ILE A 510 1.55 10.75 -10.22
CA ILE A 510 2.04 9.87 -9.15
C ILE A 510 2.48 8.56 -9.77
N ASP A 511 3.71 8.18 -9.48
CA ASP A 511 4.22 6.85 -9.77
C ASP A 511 3.88 5.95 -8.58
N THR A 512 2.91 5.07 -8.78
CA THR A 512 2.46 4.09 -7.77
C THR A 512 3.28 2.80 -7.80
N GLY A 513 4.44 2.84 -8.43
CA GLY A 513 5.38 1.71 -8.46
C GLY A 513 6.01 1.41 -7.09
N PRO A 514 6.73 0.28 -6.97
CA PRO A 514 7.52 -0.02 -5.79
C PRO A 514 8.50 1.12 -5.48
N SER A 515 8.86 1.31 -4.21
CA SER A 515 9.85 2.33 -3.83
C SER A 515 11.16 2.16 -4.60
N PHE A 516 11.93 3.23 -4.75
CA PHE A 516 13.21 3.19 -5.46
C PHE A 516 14.12 2.04 -4.99
N GLN A 517 14.17 1.78 -3.68
CA GLN A 517 14.93 0.65 -3.13
C GLN A 517 14.36 -0.70 -3.58
N THR A 518 13.05 -0.87 -3.61
CA THR A 518 12.41 -2.10 -4.07
C THR A 518 12.58 -2.28 -5.57
N GLN A 519 12.39 -1.23 -6.37
CA GLN A 519 12.65 -1.24 -7.82
C GLN A 519 14.12 -1.59 -8.11
N ARG A 520 15.04 -1.02 -7.33
CA ARG A 520 16.47 -1.32 -7.44
C ARG A 520 16.76 -2.79 -7.15
N GLN A 521 16.17 -3.35 -6.08
CA GLN A 521 16.32 -4.79 -5.74
C GLN A 521 15.72 -5.70 -6.80
N GLU A 522 14.55 -5.38 -7.33
CA GLU A 522 13.92 -6.15 -8.42
C GLU A 522 14.74 -6.05 -9.71
N SER A 523 15.20 -4.85 -10.06
CA SER A 523 16.08 -4.65 -11.21
C SER A 523 17.40 -5.40 -11.06
N GLN A 524 17.99 -5.41 -9.86
CA GLN A 524 19.17 -6.22 -9.56
C GLN A 524 18.93 -7.72 -9.78
N ALA A 525 17.80 -8.25 -9.28
CA ALA A 525 17.46 -9.65 -9.44
C ALA A 525 17.31 -10.02 -10.92
N VAL A 526 16.60 -9.20 -11.69
CA VAL A 526 16.43 -9.39 -13.15
C VAL A 526 17.77 -9.26 -13.88
N MET A 527 18.60 -8.27 -13.55
CA MET A 527 19.90 -8.05 -14.17
C MET A 527 20.87 -9.19 -13.87
N VAL A 528 20.86 -9.71 -12.64
CA VAL A 528 21.68 -10.88 -12.27
C VAL A 528 21.22 -12.12 -13.01
N GLU A 529 19.92 -12.32 -13.20
CA GLU A 529 19.37 -13.45 -13.96
C GLU A 529 19.70 -13.34 -15.45
N LEU A 530 19.59 -12.14 -16.04
CA LEU A 530 20.02 -11.86 -17.41
C LEU A 530 21.53 -12.09 -17.57
N ALA A 531 22.35 -11.65 -16.63
CA ALA A 531 23.80 -11.87 -16.67
C ALA A 531 24.19 -13.35 -16.52
N ARG A 532 23.37 -14.16 -15.84
CA ARG A 532 23.54 -15.62 -15.76
C ARG A 532 23.14 -16.31 -17.06
N SER A 533 22.09 -15.85 -17.72
CA SER A 533 21.59 -16.42 -18.96
C SER A 533 22.47 -16.04 -20.16
N ASP A 534 23.03 -14.85 -20.16
CA ASP A 534 23.95 -14.37 -21.21
C ASP A 534 25.19 -13.68 -20.59
N PRO A 535 26.31 -14.44 -20.41
CA PRO A 535 27.55 -13.88 -19.87
C PRO A 535 28.17 -12.75 -20.74
N THR A 536 27.77 -12.63 -22.01
CA THR A 536 28.27 -11.55 -22.89
C THR A 536 27.66 -10.20 -22.52
N LEU A 537 26.54 -10.19 -21.81
CA LEU A 537 25.90 -8.99 -21.30
C LEU A 537 26.82 -8.24 -20.32
N MET A 538 27.54 -8.96 -19.48
CA MET A 538 28.50 -8.35 -18.54
C MET A 538 29.67 -7.65 -19.25
N GLN A 539 30.02 -8.08 -20.45
CA GLN A 539 31.05 -7.42 -21.26
C GLN A 539 30.53 -6.17 -21.98
N LYS A 540 29.22 -6.06 -22.19
CA LYS A 540 28.60 -4.93 -22.94
C LYS A 540 27.92 -3.90 -22.04
N ALA A 541 27.40 -4.31 -20.89
CA ALA A 541 26.60 -3.50 -19.99
C ALA A 541 26.91 -3.77 -18.51
N GLY A 542 28.10 -4.32 -18.22
CA GLY A 542 28.52 -4.66 -16.85
C GLY A 542 28.57 -3.46 -15.91
N ASP A 543 28.87 -2.27 -16.42
CA ASP A 543 28.85 -1.02 -15.68
C ASP A 543 27.44 -0.66 -15.21
N ILE A 544 26.41 -0.82 -16.06
CA ILE A 544 25.00 -0.58 -15.72
C ILE A 544 24.55 -1.59 -14.68
N VAL A 545 24.88 -2.88 -14.88
CA VAL A 545 24.54 -3.96 -13.94
C VAL A 545 25.15 -3.69 -12.57
N VAL A 546 26.43 -3.35 -12.49
CA VAL A 546 27.12 -3.08 -11.22
C VAL A 546 26.62 -1.79 -10.56
N ARG A 547 26.35 -0.75 -11.34
CA ARG A 547 25.80 0.51 -10.82
C ARG A 547 24.39 0.33 -10.23
N SER A 548 23.64 -0.63 -10.70
CA SER A 548 22.33 -0.98 -10.13
C SER A 548 22.44 -1.73 -8.80
N MET A 549 23.62 -2.29 -8.45
CA MET A 549 23.83 -3.07 -7.23
C MET A 549 24.03 -2.17 -6.00
N ASP A 550 23.59 -2.66 -4.83
CA ASP A 550 23.62 -1.92 -3.56
C ASP A 550 24.71 -2.51 -2.64
N PHE A 551 25.96 -2.28 -3.00
CA PHE A 551 27.10 -2.61 -2.14
C PHE A 551 28.09 -1.45 -2.11
N GLN A 552 28.87 -1.39 -1.04
CA GLN A 552 29.86 -0.34 -0.86
C GLN A 552 30.85 -0.35 -2.05
N ASP A 553 31.11 0.81 -2.67
CA ASP A 553 31.96 0.99 -3.84
C ASP A 553 31.40 0.45 -5.18
N ALA A 554 30.11 0.17 -5.30
CA ALA A 554 29.48 -0.24 -6.56
C ALA A 554 29.76 0.77 -7.70
N ASP A 555 29.62 2.07 -7.43
CA ASP A 555 29.87 3.14 -8.40
C ASP A 555 31.34 3.15 -8.85
N LYS A 556 32.29 2.97 -7.94
CA LYS A 556 33.72 2.89 -8.30
C LYS A 556 34.04 1.67 -9.17
N LEU A 557 33.35 0.56 -8.94
CA LEU A 557 33.50 -0.64 -9.76
C LEU A 557 32.85 -0.45 -11.13
N ALA A 558 31.67 0.15 -11.18
CA ALA A 558 30.97 0.50 -12.42
C ALA A 558 31.81 1.44 -13.29
N ASP A 559 32.42 2.48 -12.70
CA ASP A 559 33.32 3.41 -13.41
C ASP A 559 34.60 2.73 -13.94
N ARG A 560 35.10 1.70 -13.24
CA ARG A 560 36.22 0.90 -13.75
C ARG A 560 35.79 0.02 -14.91
N LEU A 561 34.60 -0.60 -14.83
CA LEU A 561 34.04 -1.41 -15.89
C LEU A 561 33.70 -0.56 -17.12
N ALA A 562 33.14 0.64 -16.94
CA ALA A 562 32.87 1.56 -18.03
C ALA A 562 34.13 1.92 -18.84
N LYS A 563 35.31 2.00 -18.19
CA LYS A 563 36.60 2.23 -18.87
C LYS A 563 37.10 1.02 -19.67
N THR A 564 36.57 -0.19 -19.43
CA THR A 564 36.94 -1.41 -20.15
C THR A 564 36.00 -1.74 -21.30
N LEU A 565 34.89 -0.99 -21.44
CA LEU A 565 33.92 -1.14 -22.51
C LEU A 565 34.50 -0.73 -23.87
N PRO A 566 34.09 -1.38 -24.97
CA PRO A 566 34.48 -0.99 -26.33
C PRO A 566 34.11 0.49 -26.59
N PRO A 567 34.97 1.24 -27.30
CA PRO A 567 34.67 2.63 -27.65
C PRO A 567 33.40 2.71 -28.52
N GLY A 568 32.37 3.35 -27.99
CA GLY A 568 31.01 3.45 -28.59
C GLY A 568 29.87 2.94 -27.70
N LEU A 569 30.17 2.21 -26.60
CA LEU A 569 29.17 1.76 -25.63
C LEU A 569 29.30 2.46 -24.25
N ALA A 570 30.34 3.25 -24.05
CA ALA A 570 30.50 4.05 -22.82
C ALA A 570 29.58 5.27 -22.87
N ASP A 571 28.79 5.47 -21.83
CA ASP A 571 27.93 6.65 -21.67
C ASP A 571 28.73 7.96 -21.88
N GLU A 572 28.20 8.87 -22.70
CA GLU A 572 28.75 10.16 -23.04
C GLU A 572 28.77 11.14 -21.87
N LYS A 573 29.45 10.81 -20.79
CA LYS A 573 29.89 11.78 -19.79
C LYS A 573 31.32 12.24 -20.08
N GLY A 574 31.62 12.41 -21.35
CA GLY A 574 32.90 12.97 -21.83
C GLY A 574 32.63 14.23 -22.57
N GLY A 575 33.07 15.37 -21.96
CA GLY A 575 32.81 16.73 -22.39
C GLY A 575 33.13 17.11 -23.86
N PRO A 576 32.87 18.35 -24.23
CA PRO A 576 32.86 18.83 -25.62
C PRO A 576 34.11 18.51 -26.46
N GLN A 577 35.22 18.15 -25.83
CA GLN A 577 36.45 17.76 -26.52
C GLN A 577 36.35 16.42 -27.29
N LYS A 578 35.52 15.44 -26.85
CA LYS A 578 35.30 14.19 -27.62
C LYS A 578 34.36 14.39 -28.79
N GLN A 579 33.35 15.24 -28.63
CA GLN A 579 32.48 15.63 -29.75
C GLN A 579 33.23 16.38 -30.82
N VAL A 580 34.15 17.27 -30.43
CA VAL A 580 35.03 17.98 -31.37
C VAL A 580 35.98 17.01 -32.10
N ALA A 581 36.55 16.03 -31.42
CA ALA A 581 37.39 14.99 -32.03
C ALA A 581 36.61 14.10 -33.00
N GLN A 582 35.38 13.70 -32.63
CA GLN A 582 34.50 12.88 -33.49
C GLN A 582 33.99 13.67 -34.69
N LEU A 583 33.59 14.94 -34.49
CA LEU A 583 33.22 15.85 -35.59
C LEU A 583 34.41 16.14 -36.51
N THR A 584 35.63 16.27 -35.98
CA THR A 584 36.85 16.47 -36.78
C THR A 584 37.14 15.22 -37.60
N GLN A 585 36.95 14.03 -37.04
CA GLN A 585 37.14 12.77 -37.74
C GLN A 585 36.04 12.53 -38.81
N GLN A 586 34.81 12.91 -38.54
CA GLN A 586 33.71 12.89 -39.52
C GLN A 586 33.94 13.93 -40.64
N LEU A 587 34.45 15.11 -40.32
CA LEU A 587 34.81 16.12 -41.29
C LEU A 587 35.96 15.69 -42.21
N GLN A 588 36.97 14.99 -41.65
CA GLN A 588 38.06 14.41 -42.46
C GLN A 588 37.55 13.25 -43.34
N ALA A 589 36.65 12.38 -42.82
CA ALA A 589 36.05 11.31 -43.61
C ALA A 589 35.18 11.89 -44.75
N MET A 590 34.36 12.89 -44.45
CA MET A 590 33.52 13.59 -45.46
C MET A 590 34.35 14.38 -46.46
N GLN A 591 35.48 14.93 -46.08
CA GLN A 591 36.42 15.56 -47.02
C GLN A 591 37.10 14.55 -47.96
N MET A 592 37.48 13.37 -47.45
CA MET A 592 38.00 12.28 -48.30
C MET A 592 36.93 11.73 -49.25
N GLU A 593 35.69 11.55 -48.73
CA GLU A 593 34.56 11.12 -49.56
C GLU A 593 34.17 12.15 -50.63
N SER A 594 34.19 13.42 -50.28
CA SER A 594 34.01 14.52 -51.22
C SER A 594 35.12 14.57 -52.31
N GLN A 595 36.39 14.33 -51.92
CA GLN A 595 37.49 14.24 -52.87
C GLN A 595 37.35 13.03 -53.81
N GLN A 596 36.91 11.87 -53.28
CA GLN A 596 36.61 10.70 -54.10
C GLN A 596 35.46 10.94 -55.06
N HIS A 597 34.37 11.61 -54.62
CA HIS A 597 33.26 11.98 -55.50
C HIS A 597 33.63 13.02 -56.56
N ILE A 598 34.56 13.92 -56.25
CA ILE A 598 35.09 14.86 -57.27
C ILE A 598 35.97 14.12 -58.29
N GLU A 599 36.78 13.15 -57.86
CA GLU A 599 37.57 12.30 -58.76
C GLU A 599 36.69 11.36 -59.60
N GLU A 600 35.64 10.77 -59.00
CA GLU A 600 34.63 10.01 -59.74
C GLU A 600 33.81 10.88 -60.70
N GLY A 601 33.45 12.09 -60.27
CA GLY A 601 32.78 13.07 -61.14
C GLY A 601 33.61 13.45 -62.37
N LEU A 602 34.90 13.65 -62.20
CA LEU A 602 35.82 13.89 -63.32
C LEU A 602 36.01 12.68 -64.20
N LYS A 603 35.98 11.47 -63.69
CA LYS A 603 36.02 10.22 -64.48
C LYS A 603 34.69 10.00 -65.23
N LEU A 604 33.56 10.27 -64.58
CA LEU A 604 32.23 10.23 -65.23
C LEU A 604 32.02 11.30 -66.30
N GLU A 605 32.62 12.48 -66.14
CA GLU A 605 32.63 13.52 -67.17
C GLU A 605 33.43 13.09 -68.38
N GLN A 606 34.60 12.47 -68.18
CA GLN A 606 35.40 11.88 -69.25
C GLN A 606 34.72 10.67 -69.93
N GLU A 607 33.95 9.90 -69.20
CA GLU A 607 33.19 8.77 -69.73
C GLU A 607 31.92 9.24 -70.45
N ASN A 608 31.26 10.29 -69.94
CA ASN A 608 30.12 10.94 -70.64
C ASN A 608 30.49 11.61 -71.94
N GLU A 609 31.71 12.19 -72.04
CA GLU A 609 32.23 12.69 -73.31
C GLU A 609 32.48 11.56 -74.32
N LYS A 610 32.90 10.37 -73.84
CA LYS A 610 33.05 9.16 -74.68
C LYS A 610 31.68 8.52 -75.06
N LEU A 611 30.65 8.64 -74.25
CA LEU A 611 29.32 8.08 -74.48
C LEU A 611 28.41 9.01 -75.31
N ARG A 612 28.72 10.29 -75.39
CA ARG A 612 28.04 11.23 -76.34
C ARG A 612 28.39 10.99 -77.81
N ALA A 613 29.33 10.08 -78.10
CA ALA A 613 29.77 9.74 -79.44
C ALA A 613 29.20 8.37 -80.00
N GLY A 614 28.08 7.90 -79.57
CA GLY A 614 27.40 6.82 -80.29
C GLY A 614 26.87 5.61 -79.48
N GLU A 615 25.64 5.34 -79.67
CA GLU A 615 24.97 4.03 -79.60
C GLU A 615 24.83 3.26 -78.26
N ALA A 616 24.55 3.89 -77.16
CA ALA A 616 24.30 3.06 -75.91
C ALA A 616 22.94 3.30 -75.25
N SER A 617 21.99 3.97 -75.85
CA SER A 617 20.72 4.31 -75.19
C SER A 617 19.65 3.23 -75.21
N LYS A 618 19.89 2.05 -75.78
CA LYS A 618 18.89 0.97 -75.87
C LYS A 618 19.18 -0.26 -74.97
N LEU A 619 20.37 -0.38 -74.37
CA LEU A 619 20.72 -1.49 -73.49
C LEU A 619 20.59 -1.16 -72.00
N ALA A 620 20.66 0.13 -71.62
CA ALA A 620 20.59 0.57 -70.21
C ALA A 620 19.16 0.49 -69.65
N SER A 621 18.10 0.70 -70.44
CA SER A 621 16.73 0.62 -69.95
C SER A 621 16.27 -0.83 -69.66
N ALA A 622 16.76 -1.80 -70.41
CA ALA A 622 16.41 -3.19 -70.18
C ALA A 622 17.08 -3.83 -68.93
N GLN A 623 18.27 -3.35 -68.56
CA GLN A 623 18.96 -3.84 -67.36
C GLN A 623 18.39 -3.26 -66.07
N ILE A 624 17.91 -2.00 -66.09
CA ILE A 624 17.29 -1.37 -64.91
C ILE A 624 15.93 -2.01 -64.57
N ASP A 625 15.15 -2.37 -65.60
CA ASP A 625 13.87 -3.04 -65.42
C ASP A 625 14.04 -4.51 -64.95
N ALA A 626 15.07 -5.21 -65.37
CA ALA A 626 15.40 -6.54 -64.88
C ALA A 626 15.83 -6.51 -63.41
N GLN A 627 16.68 -5.55 -62.98
CA GLN A 627 17.12 -5.42 -61.60
C GLN A 627 16.00 -5.00 -60.63
N LYS A 628 15.05 -4.18 -61.12
CA LYS A 628 13.91 -3.78 -60.32
C LYS A 628 12.94 -4.93 -60.08
N ASN A 629 12.72 -5.75 -61.11
CA ASN A 629 11.89 -6.97 -60.99
C ASN A 629 12.51 -8.05 -60.09
N GLU A 630 13.84 -8.15 -60.11
CA GLU A 630 14.57 -9.09 -59.21
C GLU A 630 14.53 -8.65 -57.75
N GLN A 631 14.64 -7.34 -57.50
CA GLN A 631 14.51 -6.79 -56.13
C GLN A 631 13.08 -6.89 -55.59
N GLU A 632 12.05 -6.69 -56.42
CA GLU A 632 10.64 -6.89 -56.03
C GLU A 632 10.31 -8.37 -55.78
N ALA A 633 10.90 -9.27 -56.56
CA ALA A 633 10.73 -10.73 -56.33
C ALA A 633 11.41 -11.16 -55.01
N ALA A 634 12.63 -10.69 -54.76
CA ALA A 634 13.36 -10.99 -53.48
C ALA A 634 12.67 -10.40 -52.25
N MET A 635 12.05 -9.21 -52.38
CA MET A 635 11.25 -8.63 -51.29
C MET A 635 9.98 -9.44 -51.02
N LYS A 636 9.27 -9.91 -52.04
CA LYS A 636 8.10 -10.76 -51.86
C LYS A 636 8.44 -12.14 -51.29
N GLU A 637 9.56 -12.72 -51.67
CA GLU A 637 10.02 -13.99 -51.12
C GLU A 637 10.40 -13.88 -49.63
N ARG A 638 11.04 -12.76 -49.26
CA ARG A 638 11.37 -12.46 -47.88
C ARG A 638 10.13 -12.19 -47.00
N GLN A 639 9.13 -11.54 -47.58
CA GLN A 639 7.84 -11.30 -46.92
C GLN A 639 7.10 -12.63 -46.67
N MET A 640 7.06 -13.52 -47.65
CA MET A 640 6.44 -14.84 -47.51
C MET A 640 7.18 -15.73 -46.49
N GLN A 641 8.51 -15.62 -46.37
CA GLN A 641 9.27 -16.33 -45.35
C GLN A 641 8.96 -15.81 -43.95
N ILE A 642 8.84 -14.50 -43.79
CA ILE A 642 8.49 -13.88 -42.47
C ILE A 642 7.06 -14.28 -42.07
N ASP A 643 6.13 -14.31 -43.02
CA ASP A 643 4.75 -14.69 -42.69
C ASP A 643 4.64 -16.19 -42.36
N ALA A 644 5.38 -17.04 -43.05
CA ALA A 644 5.43 -18.47 -42.77
C ALA A 644 6.08 -18.77 -41.41
N ASP A 645 7.13 -18.05 -41.05
CA ASP A 645 7.78 -18.19 -39.72
C ASP A 645 6.88 -17.67 -38.56
N LEU A 646 6.08 -16.63 -38.83
CA LEU A 646 5.10 -16.11 -37.87
C LEU A 646 3.94 -17.11 -37.67
N GLU A 647 3.47 -17.72 -38.74
CA GLU A 647 2.41 -18.73 -38.67
C GLU A 647 2.90 -20.02 -37.96
N ARG A 648 4.15 -20.41 -38.23
CA ARG A 648 4.78 -21.53 -37.53
C ARG A 648 4.93 -21.31 -36.03
N LYS A 649 5.37 -20.10 -35.62
CA LYS A 649 5.44 -19.72 -34.22
C LYS A 649 4.08 -19.68 -33.52
N ARG A 650 3.03 -19.26 -34.23
CA ARG A 650 1.65 -19.30 -33.69
C ARG A 650 1.17 -20.73 -33.50
N MET A 651 1.41 -21.62 -34.46
CA MET A 651 1.05 -23.02 -34.32
C MET A 651 1.82 -23.72 -33.19
N GLU A 652 3.11 -23.40 -33.00
CA GLU A 652 3.90 -23.93 -31.89
C GLU A 652 3.40 -23.43 -30.53
N GLN A 653 2.98 -22.16 -30.45
CA GLN A 653 2.38 -21.60 -29.22
C GLN A 653 1.03 -22.21 -28.89
N ASP A 654 0.18 -22.41 -29.90
CA ASP A 654 -1.14 -23.03 -29.71
C ASP A 654 -1.01 -24.51 -29.35
N ALA A 655 -0.05 -25.23 -29.93
CA ALA A 655 0.24 -26.61 -29.56
C ALA A 655 0.77 -26.73 -28.10
N ALA A 656 1.65 -25.84 -27.71
CA ALA A 656 2.15 -25.78 -26.32
C ALA A 656 1.05 -25.47 -25.31
N LEU A 657 0.13 -24.55 -25.65
CA LEU A 657 -1.02 -24.20 -24.82
C LEU A 657 -2.04 -25.36 -24.69
N GLN A 658 -2.22 -26.11 -25.78
CA GLN A 658 -3.08 -27.30 -25.75
C GLN A 658 -2.45 -28.43 -24.92
N GLN A 659 -1.14 -28.58 -25.01
CA GLN A 659 -0.42 -29.59 -24.22
C GLN A 659 -0.49 -29.24 -22.73
N GLU A 660 -0.29 -27.97 -22.36
CA GLU A 660 -0.43 -27.52 -20.98
C GLU A 660 -1.85 -27.68 -20.40
N ARG A 661 -2.88 -27.52 -21.25
CA ARG A 661 -4.27 -27.79 -20.86
C ARG A 661 -4.51 -29.29 -20.63
N MET A 662 -4.00 -30.14 -21.50
CA MET A 662 -4.15 -31.60 -21.35
C MET A 662 -3.40 -32.11 -20.11
N ASP A 663 -2.22 -31.57 -19.85
CA ASP A 663 -1.42 -31.94 -18.67
C ASP A 663 -2.13 -31.52 -17.37
N ARG A 664 -2.78 -30.34 -17.36
CA ARG A 664 -3.60 -29.89 -16.22
C ARG A 664 -4.85 -30.74 -16.02
N GLU A 665 -5.55 -31.10 -17.09
CA GLU A 665 -6.70 -32.02 -16.99
C GLU A 665 -6.27 -33.41 -16.52
N PHE A 666 -5.14 -33.89 -16.98
CA PHE A 666 -4.60 -35.17 -16.55
C PHE A 666 -4.19 -35.15 -15.07
N ALA A 667 -3.52 -34.09 -14.62
CA ALA A 667 -3.16 -33.91 -13.22
C ALA A 667 -4.37 -33.80 -12.30
N MET A 668 -5.42 -33.08 -12.74
CA MET A 668 -6.69 -33.00 -11.97
C MET A 668 -7.40 -34.34 -11.86
N LYS A 669 -7.45 -35.12 -12.95
CA LYS A 669 -8.05 -36.46 -12.93
C LYS A 669 -7.25 -37.42 -12.06
N GLN A 670 -5.93 -37.27 -12.02
CA GLN A 670 -5.07 -38.09 -11.18
C GLN A 670 -5.27 -37.78 -9.68
N GLN A 671 -5.35 -36.48 -9.33
CA GLN A 671 -5.67 -36.05 -7.96
C GLN A 671 -7.07 -36.50 -7.50
N GLN A 672 -8.03 -36.48 -8.43
CA GLN A 672 -9.38 -36.93 -8.11
C GLN A 672 -9.44 -38.45 -7.88
N ALA A 673 -8.71 -39.22 -8.70
CA ALA A 673 -8.60 -40.66 -8.53
C ALA A 673 -7.85 -41.07 -7.24
N GLU A 674 -6.84 -40.29 -6.82
CA GLU A 674 -6.15 -40.50 -5.54
C GLU A 674 -7.09 -40.24 -4.33
N ARG A 675 -7.85 -39.16 -4.37
CA ARG A 675 -8.86 -38.87 -3.33
C ARG A 675 -9.97 -39.92 -3.25
N ASP A 676 -10.43 -40.39 -4.39
CA ASP A 676 -11.44 -41.42 -4.44
C ASP A 676 -10.91 -42.77 -3.91
N ALA A 677 -9.62 -43.07 -4.17
CA ALA A 677 -8.94 -44.24 -3.63
C ALA A 677 -8.74 -44.15 -2.09
N GLU A 678 -8.35 -42.96 -1.58
CA GLU A 678 -8.24 -42.71 -0.13
C GLU A 678 -9.58 -42.82 0.57
N LEU A 679 -10.65 -42.25 -0.03
CA LEU A 679 -12.01 -42.36 0.49
C LEU A 679 -12.53 -43.82 0.48
N ALA A 680 -12.15 -44.61 -0.52
CA ALA A 680 -12.48 -46.02 -0.57
C ALA A 680 -11.77 -46.82 0.53
N ILE A 681 -10.49 -46.54 0.77
CA ILE A 681 -9.73 -47.16 1.87
C ILE A 681 -10.35 -46.80 3.22
N TYR A 682 -10.66 -45.53 3.45
CA TYR A 682 -11.29 -45.04 4.68
C TYR A 682 -12.64 -45.69 4.93
N LYS A 683 -13.47 -45.91 3.87
CA LYS A 683 -14.75 -46.61 3.99
C LYS A 683 -14.58 -48.08 4.37
N ILE A 684 -13.58 -48.76 3.78
CA ILE A 684 -13.29 -50.16 4.08
C ILE A 684 -12.78 -50.31 5.52
N GLU A 685 -11.94 -49.39 6.00
CA GLU A 685 -11.49 -49.41 7.39
C GLU A 685 -12.64 -49.19 8.37
N LYS A 686 -13.55 -48.25 8.07
CA LYS A 686 -14.73 -47.98 8.89
C LYS A 686 -15.71 -49.15 8.89
N GLU A 687 -15.93 -49.80 7.76
CA GLU A 687 -16.77 -51.00 7.70
C GLU A 687 -16.17 -52.20 8.46
N ALA A 688 -14.83 -52.33 8.45
CA ALA A 688 -14.13 -53.34 9.23
C ALA A 688 -14.26 -53.08 10.74
N GLU A 689 -14.14 -51.80 11.16
CA GLU A 689 -14.28 -51.38 12.55
C GLU A 689 -15.72 -51.63 13.10
N VAL A 690 -16.72 -51.31 12.27
CA VAL A 690 -18.12 -51.59 12.61
C VAL A 690 -18.40 -53.10 12.68
N ARG A 691 -17.83 -53.89 11.78
CA ARG A 691 -17.97 -55.38 11.81
C ARG A 691 -17.30 -56.01 13.03
N ASN A 692 -16.11 -55.51 13.39
CA ASN A 692 -15.43 -55.96 14.60
C ASN A 692 -16.23 -55.61 15.87
N ARG A 693 -16.83 -54.41 15.93
CA ARG A 693 -17.66 -53.99 17.04
C ARG A 693 -18.98 -54.78 17.15
N ALA A 694 -19.58 -55.14 16.00
CA ALA A 694 -20.73 -55.98 15.95
C ALA A 694 -20.44 -57.45 16.37
N ASN A 695 -19.26 -57.95 15.99
CA ASN A 695 -18.81 -59.27 16.40
C ASN A 695 -18.49 -59.37 17.90
N LEU A 696 -17.97 -58.30 18.50
CA LEU A 696 -17.73 -58.19 19.94
C LEU A 696 -19.04 -58.10 20.74
N LEU A 697 -20.04 -57.40 20.20
CA LEU A 697 -21.38 -57.34 20.82
C LEU A 697 -22.13 -58.67 20.73
N ASN A 698 -21.99 -59.42 19.63
CA ASN A 698 -22.59 -60.74 19.49
C ASN A 698 -21.92 -61.83 20.36
N ALA A 699 -20.62 -61.66 20.63
CA ALA A 699 -19.90 -62.54 21.57
C ALA A 699 -20.30 -62.33 23.03
N ALA A 700 -20.78 -61.13 23.38
CA ALA A 700 -21.21 -60.77 24.73
C ALA A 700 -22.65 -61.20 25.09
N MET A 701 -23.43 -61.67 24.10
CA MET A 701 -24.86 -62.03 24.29
C MET A 701 -25.18 -63.54 24.21
N GLN A 702 -24.19 -64.41 24.28
CA GLN A 702 -24.49 -65.83 24.39
C GLN A 702 -24.37 -66.33 25.85
N PRO A 703 -25.36 -67.05 26.39
CA PRO A 703 -25.30 -67.60 27.74
C PRO A 703 -24.34 -68.78 27.81
N GLN A 704 -23.56 -68.80 28.89
CA GLN A 704 -22.61 -69.86 29.23
C GLN A 704 -23.29 -71.17 29.38
N GLY A 705 -22.98 -72.14 28.52
CA GLY A 705 -23.15 -73.52 28.73
C GLY A 705 -21.80 -74.22 28.65
N GLU A 706 -21.43 -74.85 29.74
CA GLU A 706 -20.19 -75.62 29.89
C GLU A 706 -20.12 -76.75 28.87
N GLU A 707 -19.01 -76.89 28.24
CA GLU A 707 -18.40 -77.97 27.44
C GLU A 707 -18.06 -77.51 26.02
N GLY A 708 -16.78 -77.19 25.84
CA GLY A 708 -16.25 -77.01 24.49
C GLY A 708 -15.10 -76.05 24.31
N GLU A 709 -14.27 -75.80 25.32
CA GLU A 709 -13.16 -74.84 25.27
C GLU A 709 -11.98 -75.21 24.36
N SER A 710 -11.90 -76.46 23.83
CA SER A 710 -10.70 -76.85 23.07
C SER A 710 -10.83 -76.71 21.57
N LYS A 711 -12.05 -76.48 21.01
CA LYS A 711 -12.24 -76.31 19.55
C LYS A 711 -12.53 -74.87 19.12
N ALA A 712 -12.75 -73.97 20.06
CA ALA A 712 -13.03 -72.55 19.75
C ALA A 712 -11.73 -71.74 19.62
N GLN A 713 -10.67 -72.05 20.35
CA GLN A 713 -9.39 -71.34 20.26
C GLN A 713 -8.68 -71.62 18.93
N GLU A 714 -8.71 -72.86 18.42
CA GLU A 714 -8.07 -73.17 17.12
C GLU A 714 -8.77 -72.52 15.90
N LYS A 715 -10.08 -72.20 16.02
CA LYS A 715 -10.80 -71.45 14.97
C LYS A 715 -10.69 -69.96 15.11
N ALA A 716 -10.37 -69.42 16.28
CA ALA A 716 -10.14 -68.00 16.50
C ALA A 716 -8.74 -67.57 16.01
N GLU A 717 -7.72 -68.41 16.22
CA GLU A 717 -6.36 -68.15 15.74
C GLU A 717 -6.21 -68.25 14.21
N ALA A 718 -7.07 -69.07 13.54
CA ALA A 718 -7.06 -69.15 12.07
C ALA A 718 -7.74 -67.97 11.35
N LYS A 719 -8.50 -67.13 12.06
CA LYS A 719 -9.16 -65.94 11.47
C LYS A 719 -8.41 -64.63 11.64
N ASN A 720 -7.34 -64.62 12.42
CA ASN A 720 -6.58 -63.37 12.74
C ASN A 720 -5.22 -63.28 11.98
N LYS A 721 -5.14 -63.86 10.78
CA LYS A 721 -4.00 -63.58 9.90
C LYS A 721 -4.28 -62.28 9.11
N PRO A 722 -3.44 -61.26 9.20
CA PRO A 722 -3.63 -60.04 8.47
C PRO A 722 -3.62 -60.30 6.96
N ARG A 723 -4.66 -59.87 6.28
CA ARG A 723 -4.79 -59.97 4.82
C ARG A 723 -4.13 -58.75 4.20
N LYS A 724 -3.12 -58.98 3.39
CA LYS A 724 -2.51 -57.99 2.54
C LYS A 724 -3.44 -57.69 1.36
N VAL A 725 -3.91 -56.45 1.26
CA VAL A 725 -4.68 -56.00 0.09
C VAL A 725 -3.74 -55.07 -0.72
N THR A 726 -3.62 -55.41 -1.99
CA THR A 726 -2.79 -54.65 -2.92
C THR A 726 -3.68 -54.00 -3.97
N ILE A 727 -3.67 -52.68 -4.04
CA ILE A 727 -4.43 -51.91 -5.01
C ILE A 727 -3.44 -51.23 -5.96
N LYS A 728 -3.66 -51.40 -7.25
CA LYS A 728 -2.89 -50.71 -8.29
C LYS A 728 -3.60 -49.45 -8.69
N ALA A 729 -2.96 -48.31 -8.49
CA ALA A 729 -3.47 -47.03 -8.98
C ALA A 729 -3.27 -46.90 -10.51
N PRO A 730 -4.04 -46.09 -11.19
CA PRO A 730 -3.89 -45.85 -12.63
C PRO A 730 -2.52 -45.28 -13.04
N SER A 731 -1.77 -44.71 -12.08
CA SER A 731 -0.41 -44.21 -12.25
C SER A 731 0.70 -45.28 -12.29
N GLY A 732 0.33 -46.55 -12.13
CA GLY A 732 1.29 -47.66 -12.09
C GLY A 732 1.94 -47.91 -10.73
N GLN A 733 1.69 -47.09 -9.72
CA GLN A 733 2.16 -47.30 -8.36
C GLN A 733 1.25 -48.30 -7.61
N THR A 734 1.90 -49.19 -6.85
CA THR A 734 1.21 -50.22 -6.11
C THR A 734 1.28 -49.93 -4.62
N TYR A 735 0.13 -49.75 -3.98
CA TYR A 735 0.03 -49.58 -2.53
C TYR A 735 -0.40 -50.87 -1.85
N THR A 736 0.37 -51.30 -0.85
CA THR A 736 0.10 -52.49 -0.08
C THR A 736 -0.17 -52.09 1.38
N GLY A 737 -1.37 -52.30 1.83
CA GLY A 737 -1.77 -52.12 3.23
C GLY A 737 -2.08 -53.48 3.90
N THR A 738 -1.75 -53.61 5.16
CA THR A 738 -2.10 -54.77 6.01
C THR A 738 -3.26 -54.39 6.88
N ILE A 739 -4.33 -55.17 6.83
CA ILE A 739 -5.52 -55.01 7.72
C ILE A 739 -5.31 -56.01 8.84
N GLU A 740 -5.15 -55.50 10.09
CA GLU A 740 -5.15 -56.28 11.31
C GLU A 740 -6.55 -56.67 11.77
#